data_165143f67fd60e3f29caed48208592ec
#
_entry.id   165143f67fd60e3f29caed48208592ec
#
_cell.length_a   1.000
_cell.length_b   1.000
_cell.length_c   1.000
_cell.angle_alpha   90.00
_cell.angle_beta   90.00
_cell.angle_gamma   90.00
#
_symmetry.space_group_name_H-M   'P 1'
#
loop_
_entity.id
_entity.type
_entity.pdbx_description
1 polymer ?
#
loop_
_entity_poly.entity_id
_entity_poly.type
_entity_poly.pdbx_seq_one_letter_code
_entity_poly.pdbx_strand_id
1 'polypeptide(L)'
;MLFGLFDKGEHAHLNNPVVVEVPYGDEVLRLETGRMAKQANGAVLATMGGTMVLATVCAEKTAVEGQDFFPLTVDYQEKFASAGRIPGSRDRREGKASTAETLIARLIDRPIRPLFPETFKNKVQIIAQTFSYDKKNQPDILAMIASSAALALSGVPFAGPIGAARVGYMDGKYILNPSKKVTEDSEMDLVVAATKDGVLMVESEIGELDEKTTLGAVKFGFDAQQVVIQAINELTEKCGKQRWATPEKSAEYIAMESDFERFAGDIESALQIKEKLVRLDTLAGIHSAAKARIPELFPDTTTATSTLESFADEIVENITARIMRSNILAGKPRIDGRDTKTVRPIEIELGVLPRAHGSALFTRGETQALVSLTLGGGKDALPLESLDGAEERDFILNYNFPGYSVGEAKGLKSPGRRELGHGNLAWRALHPMVPSREKFDYVIRVVSDILESNGSSSMATTCGATLAMMDGGVPLTRPVAGIAMGLIKEGDDYAILTDILGDEDHLGDMDFKVTGTDRGITALQMDIKITSITFEIMEKALAQAKDGRMHILGKIEKAIKAPRDHVSEYAPQAYTMKINPDKVRDVIGKGGSVIQALTRETNTQIDLADDGTIKIMATTKEEADDAIARIKEIVAEPEVGMIYEGTVSGVKDFGLFVKILNGFESMVHISEITGERIAKIEDTKIHEGDKVYVRYLGADKRGKTRMSMVGIDQKTGREIAD
;
A
#
# COMPACT_ATOMS: atom_id res chain seq x y z
N MET A 1 5.72 -36.88 -3.09
CA MET A 1 5.16 -38.25 -2.84
C MET A 1 4.40 -38.27 -1.52
N LEU A 2 3.26 -37.57 -1.39
CA LEU A 2 2.41 -37.53 -0.16
C LEU A 2 0.91 -37.43 -0.47
N PHE A 3 0.48 -37.82 -1.69
CA PHE A 3 -0.93 -37.80 -2.10
C PHE A 3 -1.62 -39.20 -2.10
N GLY A 4 -1.08 -40.13 -1.35
CA GLY A 4 -1.52 -41.53 -1.39
C GLY A 4 -2.22 -42.06 -0.15
N LEU A 5 -2.71 -41.24 0.78
CA LEU A 5 -3.26 -41.70 2.06
C LEU A 5 -4.67 -41.20 2.37
N PHE A 6 -5.55 -41.11 1.36
CA PHE A 6 -6.98 -41.09 1.65
C PHE A 6 -7.61 -42.37 1.13
N ASP A 7 -7.85 -43.27 2.08
CA ASP A 7 -8.59 -44.47 1.86
C ASP A 7 -9.94 -44.19 1.17
N LYS A 8 -10.17 -44.84 0.03
CA LYS A 8 -11.41 -44.73 -0.75
C LYS A 8 -12.52 -45.59 -0.09
N GLY A 9 -12.65 -45.52 1.24
CA GLY A 9 -13.70 -46.23 1.99
C GLY A 9 -15.02 -45.49 2.04
N GLU A 10 -16.11 -46.20 1.87
CA GLU A 10 -17.55 -46.01 2.14
C GLU A 10 -18.24 -44.62 1.91
N HIS A 11 -17.53 -43.51 1.83
CA HIS A 11 -18.07 -42.15 1.53
C HIS A 11 -17.87 -41.71 0.07
N ALA A 12 -17.32 -42.55 -0.79
CA ALA A 12 -17.03 -42.23 -2.21
C ALA A 12 -18.27 -41.82 -3.02
N HIS A 13 -19.48 -42.20 -2.58
CA HIS A 13 -20.73 -41.83 -3.27
C HIS A 13 -21.28 -40.44 -2.92
N LEU A 14 -20.75 -39.79 -1.89
CA LEU A 14 -21.20 -38.43 -1.48
C LEU A 14 -20.38 -37.30 -2.10
N ASN A 15 -19.19 -37.59 -2.59
CA ASN A 15 -18.25 -36.61 -3.14
C ASN A 15 -17.74 -37.06 -4.50
N ASN A 16 -18.35 -36.61 -5.57
CA ASN A 16 -17.86 -36.80 -6.94
C ASN A 16 -17.34 -35.45 -7.47
N PRO A 17 -16.09 -35.05 -7.14
CA PRO A 17 -15.55 -33.79 -7.58
C PRO A 17 -15.33 -33.79 -9.09
N VAL A 18 -15.74 -32.69 -9.74
CA VAL A 18 -15.38 -32.43 -11.12
C VAL A 18 -14.08 -31.61 -11.12
N VAL A 19 -13.12 -32.05 -11.90
CA VAL A 19 -11.78 -31.47 -11.94
C VAL A 19 -11.39 -31.16 -13.37
N VAL A 20 -10.75 -30.01 -13.56
CA VAL A 20 -10.04 -29.59 -14.78
C VAL A 20 -8.61 -29.18 -14.39
N GLU A 21 -7.62 -29.67 -15.13
CA GLU A 21 -6.20 -29.38 -14.92
C GLU A 21 -5.59 -28.88 -16.22
N VAL A 22 -4.85 -27.77 -16.14
CA VAL A 22 -4.15 -27.19 -17.28
C VAL A 22 -2.74 -26.72 -16.88
N PRO A 23 -1.75 -26.82 -17.75
CA PRO A 23 -0.46 -26.17 -17.54
C PRO A 23 -0.65 -24.65 -17.49
N TYR A 24 -0.06 -24.00 -16.48
CA TYR A 24 -0.11 -22.54 -16.37
C TYR A 24 1.24 -22.00 -15.86
N GLY A 25 2.09 -21.57 -16.79
CA GLY A 25 3.50 -21.30 -16.53
C GLY A 25 4.25 -22.60 -16.23
N ASP A 26 5.05 -22.59 -15.18
CA ASP A 26 5.85 -23.75 -14.73
C ASP A 26 5.07 -24.72 -13.85
N GLU A 27 3.80 -24.43 -13.57
CA GLU A 27 2.96 -25.21 -12.66
C GLU A 27 1.70 -25.74 -13.37
N VAL A 28 0.97 -26.60 -12.68
CA VAL A 28 -0.36 -27.06 -13.11
C VAL A 28 -1.42 -26.35 -12.28
N LEU A 29 -2.30 -25.61 -12.96
CA LEU A 29 -3.52 -25.07 -12.36
C LEU A 29 -4.59 -26.18 -12.34
N ARG A 30 -5.09 -26.49 -11.16
CA ARG A 30 -6.19 -27.44 -10.92
C ARG A 30 -7.40 -26.67 -10.39
N LEU A 31 -8.54 -26.82 -11.10
CA LEU A 31 -9.83 -26.30 -10.69
C LEU A 31 -10.74 -27.46 -10.30
N GLU A 32 -11.25 -27.44 -9.08
CA GLU A 32 -12.08 -28.50 -8.51
C GLU A 32 -13.39 -27.93 -7.97
N THR A 33 -14.52 -28.58 -8.27
CA THR A 33 -15.83 -28.25 -7.70
C THR A 33 -16.58 -29.50 -7.24
N GLY A 34 -17.69 -29.32 -6.49
CA GLY A 34 -18.60 -30.41 -6.08
C GLY A 34 -18.23 -31.09 -4.76
N ARG A 35 -17.05 -30.86 -4.18
CA ARG A 35 -16.64 -31.43 -2.90
C ARG A 35 -16.88 -30.50 -1.71
N MET A 36 -16.51 -29.22 -1.84
CA MET A 36 -16.55 -28.23 -0.76
C MET A 36 -17.68 -27.22 -0.99
N ALA A 37 -18.18 -26.59 0.08
CA ALA A 37 -19.13 -25.49 0.09
C ALA A 37 -20.37 -25.70 -0.82
N LYS A 38 -20.97 -26.88 -0.77
CA LYS A 38 -22.07 -27.31 -1.67
C LYS A 38 -23.36 -26.49 -1.57
N GLN A 39 -23.52 -25.69 -0.51
CA GLN A 39 -24.71 -24.84 -0.34
C GLN A 39 -24.57 -23.49 -1.10
N ALA A 40 -23.36 -23.10 -1.50
CA ALA A 40 -23.15 -21.92 -2.31
C ALA A 40 -23.72 -22.09 -3.73
N ASN A 41 -24.06 -20.97 -4.38
CA ASN A 41 -24.48 -21.00 -5.78
C ASN A 41 -23.37 -21.50 -6.68
N GLY A 42 -22.11 -21.10 -6.44
CA GLY A 42 -20.90 -21.61 -7.05
C GLY A 42 -19.79 -21.76 -6.02
N ALA A 43 -18.98 -22.81 -6.15
CA ALA A 43 -17.81 -23.02 -5.29
C ALA A 43 -16.72 -23.71 -6.07
N VAL A 44 -15.49 -23.14 -6.07
CA VAL A 44 -14.33 -23.72 -6.75
C VAL A 44 -13.12 -23.65 -5.82
N LEU A 45 -12.44 -24.78 -5.71
CA LEU A 45 -11.12 -24.88 -5.11
C LEU A 45 -10.08 -24.81 -6.23
N ALA A 46 -9.33 -23.70 -6.29
CA ALA A 46 -8.17 -23.58 -7.19
C ALA A 46 -6.90 -24.00 -6.46
N THR A 47 -6.06 -24.77 -7.13
CA THR A 47 -4.79 -25.26 -6.61
C THR A 47 -3.68 -25.04 -7.62
N MET A 48 -2.53 -24.55 -7.17
CA MET A 48 -1.30 -24.44 -7.95
C MET A 48 -0.11 -24.76 -7.04
N GLY A 49 0.65 -25.81 -7.36
CA GLY A 49 1.63 -26.36 -6.43
C GLY A 49 1.01 -26.73 -5.08
N GLY A 50 1.53 -26.18 -4.00
CA GLY A 50 1.00 -26.35 -2.64
C GLY A 50 0.03 -25.26 -2.18
N THR A 51 -0.23 -24.23 -3.00
CA THR A 51 -1.18 -23.14 -2.68
C THR A 51 -2.60 -23.49 -3.10
N MET A 52 -3.57 -23.28 -2.20
CA MET A 52 -4.98 -23.63 -2.40
C MET A 52 -5.88 -22.48 -1.95
N VAL A 53 -6.78 -22.05 -2.83
CA VAL A 53 -7.78 -21.02 -2.58
C VAL A 53 -9.17 -21.54 -2.89
N LEU A 54 -10.09 -21.45 -1.93
CA LEU A 54 -11.51 -21.73 -2.13
C LEU A 54 -12.24 -20.41 -2.37
N ALA A 55 -12.92 -20.30 -3.51
CA ALA A 55 -13.85 -19.22 -3.77
C ALA A 55 -15.29 -19.73 -3.77
N THR A 56 -16.19 -18.95 -3.16
CA THR A 56 -17.63 -19.22 -3.10
C THR A 56 -18.40 -18.02 -3.60
N VAL A 57 -19.52 -18.29 -4.27
CA VAL A 57 -20.49 -17.29 -4.75
C VAL A 57 -21.85 -17.61 -4.17
N CYS A 58 -22.44 -16.62 -3.51
CA CYS A 58 -23.84 -16.64 -3.10
C CYS A 58 -24.57 -15.45 -3.72
N ALA A 59 -25.76 -15.66 -4.24
CA ALA A 59 -26.55 -14.61 -4.84
C ALA A 59 -28.04 -14.74 -4.45
N GLU A 60 -28.69 -13.60 -4.22
CA GLU A 60 -30.13 -13.52 -3.97
C GLU A 60 -30.89 -13.66 -5.28
N LYS A 61 -32.08 -14.30 -5.24
CA LYS A 61 -32.90 -14.55 -6.44
C LYS A 61 -33.62 -13.32 -6.94
N THR A 62 -33.83 -12.34 -6.09
CA THR A 62 -34.56 -11.10 -6.38
C THR A 62 -33.76 -9.91 -5.88
N ALA A 63 -33.81 -8.80 -6.62
CA ALA A 63 -33.28 -7.53 -6.17
C ALA A 63 -34.16 -6.94 -5.05
N VAL A 64 -33.58 -6.07 -4.24
CA VAL A 64 -34.36 -5.25 -3.30
C VAL A 64 -35.11 -4.19 -4.09
N GLU A 65 -36.35 -3.92 -3.70
CA GLU A 65 -37.20 -2.92 -4.34
C GLU A 65 -36.56 -1.52 -4.24
N GLY A 66 -36.49 -0.79 -5.36
CA GLY A 66 -35.87 0.51 -5.45
C GLY A 66 -34.33 0.48 -5.48
N GLN A 67 -33.70 -0.69 -5.65
CA GLN A 67 -32.25 -0.83 -5.77
C GLN A 67 -31.74 -0.19 -7.06
N ASP A 68 -30.93 0.85 -6.95
CA ASP A 68 -30.38 1.66 -8.05
C ASP A 68 -28.98 1.21 -8.51
N PHE A 69 -28.24 0.46 -7.69
CA PHE A 69 -26.89 -0.04 -8.01
C PHE A 69 -26.80 -1.57 -7.90
N PHE A 70 -25.77 -2.15 -8.49
CA PHE A 70 -25.44 -3.58 -8.36
C PHE A 70 -24.70 -3.86 -7.06
N PRO A 71 -25.31 -4.54 -6.06
CA PRO A 71 -24.71 -4.78 -4.74
C PRO A 71 -23.79 -6.02 -4.77
N LEU A 72 -22.64 -5.91 -5.45
CA LEU A 72 -21.58 -6.90 -5.41
C LEU A 72 -20.67 -6.64 -4.21
N THR A 73 -20.52 -7.67 -3.37
CA THR A 73 -19.54 -7.70 -2.28
C THR A 73 -18.51 -8.77 -2.55
N VAL A 74 -17.23 -8.39 -2.51
CA VAL A 74 -16.10 -9.31 -2.62
C VAL A 74 -15.29 -9.24 -1.37
N ASP A 75 -15.05 -10.38 -0.72
CA ASP A 75 -14.18 -10.52 0.44
C ASP A 75 -13.07 -11.52 0.13
N TYR A 76 -11.85 -11.16 0.51
CA TYR A 76 -10.70 -12.03 0.46
C TYR A 76 -10.11 -12.18 1.86
N GLN A 77 -9.72 -13.39 2.24
CA GLN A 77 -9.16 -13.67 3.55
C GLN A 77 -8.02 -14.66 3.47
N GLU A 78 -6.92 -14.31 4.12
CA GLU A 78 -5.77 -15.19 4.35
C GLU A 78 -5.88 -15.89 5.69
N LYS A 79 -5.97 -17.22 5.67
CA LYS A 79 -5.92 -18.03 6.89
C LYS A 79 -4.47 -18.25 7.27
N PHE A 80 -4.04 -17.78 8.44
CA PHE A 80 -2.65 -17.98 8.92
C PHE A 80 -2.28 -19.45 9.04
N ALA A 81 -3.26 -20.31 9.33
CA ALA A 81 -3.09 -21.76 9.31
C ALA A 81 -2.62 -22.29 7.94
N SER A 82 -2.92 -21.61 6.83
CA SER A 82 -2.48 -21.96 5.48
C SER A 82 -0.95 -21.98 5.34
N ALA A 83 -0.27 -21.12 6.10
CA ALA A 83 1.20 -21.03 6.17
C ALA A 83 1.77 -21.68 7.45
N GLY A 84 0.97 -22.45 8.20
CA GLY A 84 1.38 -23.08 9.46
C GLY A 84 1.66 -22.07 10.59
N ARG A 85 1.00 -20.90 10.57
CA ARG A 85 1.23 -19.80 11.51
C ARG A 85 0.00 -19.53 12.40
N ILE A 86 0.25 -18.86 13.52
CA ILE A 86 -0.79 -18.35 14.43
C ILE A 86 -0.80 -16.81 14.29
N PRO A 87 -1.98 -16.18 14.10
CA PRO A 87 -2.07 -14.73 13.98
C PRO A 87 -1.49 -14.01 15.20
N GLY A 88 -0.82 -12.88 14.98
CA GLY A 88 -0.27 -12.03 16.04
C GLY A 88 -1.33 -11.24 16.83
N SER A 89 -2.58 -11.19 16.35
CA SER A 89 -3.70 -10.51 17.00
C SER A 89 -3.92 -10.99 18.45
N ARG A 90 -4.50 -10.15 19.31
CA ARG A 90 -4.75 -10.47 20.71
C ARG A 90 -5.51 -11.78 20.91
N ASP A 91 -6.53 -12.01 20.07
CA ASP A 91 -7.40 -13.19 20.18
C ASP A 91 -6.87 -14.38 19.36
N ARG A 92 -5.68 -14.24 18.77
CA ARG A 92 -5.05 -15.26 17.90
C ARG A 92 -5.98 -15.75 16.79
N ARG A 93 -6.76 -14.83 16.24
CA ARG A 93 -7.78 -15.09 15.22
C ARG A 93 -7.69 -14.04 14.11
N GLU A 94 -7.96 -14.46 12.88
CA GLU A 94 -8.21 -13.54 11.79
C GLU A 94 -9.49 -12.72 12.10
N GLY A 95 -9.33 -11.40 12.11
CA GLY A 95 -10.41 -10.48 12.46
C GLY A 95 -10.87 -9.67 11.25
N LYS A 96 -10.77 -8.33 11.37
CA LYS A 96 -11.04 -7.41 10.26
C LYS A 96 -9.99 -7.60 9.16
N ALA A 97 -10.43 -7.54 7.90
CA ALA A 97 -9.53 -7.63 6.76
C ALA A 97 -8.39 -6.60 6.86
N SER A 98 -7.17 -7.04 6.61
CA SER A 98 -5.99 -6.20 6.49
C SER A 98 -6.10 -5.30 5.24
N THR A 99 -5.22 -4.30 5.15
CA THR A 99 -5.10 -3.48 3.94
C THR A 99 -4.77 -4.35 2.72
N ALA A 100 -3.85 -5.31 2.85
CA ALA A 100 -3.48 -6.23 1.77
C ALA A 100 -4.68 -7.07 1.30
N GLU A 101 -5.42 -7.70 2.23
CA GLU A 101 -6.62 -8.47 1.90
C GLU A 101 -7.69 -7.60 1.22
N THR A 102 -7.87 -6.36 1.68
CA THR A 102 -8.79 -5.39 1.07
C THR A 102 -8.39 -5.05 -0.37
N LEU A 103 -7.08 -4.89 -0.64
CA LEU A 103 -6.56 -4.61 -1.97
C LEU A 103 -6.72 -5.82 -2.91
N ILE A 104 -6.48 -7.04 -2.43
CA ILE A 104 -6.73 -8.27 -3.21
C ILE A 104 -8.23 -8.43 -3.51
N ALA A 105 -9.11 -8.16 -2.55
CA ALA A 105 -10.55 -8.15 -2.80
C ALA A 105 -10.93 -7.16 -3.91
N ARG A 106 -10.24 -6.02 -4.02
CA ARG A 106 -10.42 -5.05 -5.11
C ARG A 106 -9.89 -5.57 -6.46
N LEU A 107 -8.76 -6.29 -6.47
CA LEU A 107 -8.25 -6.95 -7.70
C LEU A 107 -9.29 -7.95 -8.26
N ILE A 108 -10.06 -8.61 -7.39
CA ILE A 108 -11.13 -9.52 -7.80
C ILE A 108 -12.38 -8.75 -8.27
N ASP A 109 -12.84 -7.74 -7.51
CA ASP A 109 -14.07 -6.99 -7.76
C ASP A 109 -14.03 -6.23 -9.10
N ARG A 110 -12.93 -5.49 -9.35
CA ARG A 110 -12.84 -4.54 -10.46
C ARG A 110 -13.04 -5.16 -11.85
N PRO A 111 -12.37 -6.27 -12.24
CA PRO A 111 -12.59 -6.89 -13.54
C PRO A 111 -13.87 -7.68 -13.66
N ILE A 112 -14.50 -8.06 -12.55
CA ILE A 112 -15.72 -8.86 -12.52
C ILE A 112 -16.96 -7.99 -12.66
N ARG A 113 -17.00 -6.84 -11.98
CA ARG A 113 -18.16 -5.96 -11.88
C ARG A 113 -18.72 -5.52 -13.24
N PRO A 114 -17.94 -5.07 -14.22
CA PRO A 114 -18.46 -4.63 -15.52
C PRO A 114 -19.02 -5.77 -16.39
N LEU A 115 -18.84 -7.03 -15.99
CA LEU A 115 -19.32 -8.20 -16.74
C LEU A 115 -20.73 -8.66 -16.31
N PHE A 116 -21.39 -7.92 -15.44
CA PHE A 116 -22.80 -8.14 -15.13
C PHE A 116 -23.68 -7.21 -15.99
N PRO A 117 -24.86 -7.68 -16.42
CA PRO A 117 -25.82 -6.83 -17.11
C PRO A 117 -26.27 -5.65 -16.22
N GLU A 118 -26.44 -4.46 -16.79
CA GLU A 118 -26.89 -3.25 -16.07
C GLU A 118 -28.23 -3.46 -15.36
N THR A 119 -29.13 -4.24 -15.95
CA THR A 119 -30.42 -4.58 -15.38
C THR A 119 -30.35 -5.56 -14.21
N PHE A 120 -29.21 -6.21 -13.97
CA PHE A 120 -29.02 -7.17 -12.89
C PHE A 120 -28.61 -6.49 -11.59
N LYS A 121 -29.56 -6.28 -10.69
CA LYS A 121 -29.38 -5.57 -9.40
C LYS A 121 -29.56 -6.49 -8.19
N ASN A 122 -29.48 -7.81 -8.36
CA ASN A 122 -29.55 -8.78 -7.26
C ASN A 122 -28.24 -8.76 -6.48
N LYS A 123 -28.34 -8.91 -5.16
CA LYS A 123 -27.15 -8.99 -4.30
C LYS A 123 -26.32 -10.23 -4.61
N VAL A 124 -25.03 -10.03 -4.81
CA VAL A 124 -24.04 -11.08 -5.02
C VAL A 124 -22.89 -10.91 -4.03
N GLN A 125 -22.51 -12.02 -3.39
CA GLN A 125 -21.34 -12.07 -2.53
C GLN A 125 -20.35 -13.11 -3.04
N ILE A 126 -19.08 -12.71 -3.14
CA ILE A 126 -17.93 -13.58 -3.43
C ILE A 126 -17.05 -13.59 -2.20
N ILE A 127 -16.70 -14.79 -1.72
CA ILE A 127 -15.70 -14.96 -0.65
C ILE A 127 -14.61 -15.88 -1.17
N ALA A 128 -13.39 -15.38 -1.21
CA ALA A 128 -12.19 -16.17 -1.54
C ALA A 128 -11.30 -16.30 -0.29
N GLN A 129 -10.91 -17.53 0.03
CA GLN A 129 -10.14 -17.82 1.24
C GLN A 129 -8.95 -18.72 0.92
N THR A 130 -7.76 -18.33 1.41
CA THR A 130 -6.53 -19.12 1.27
C THR A 130 -6.45 -20.17 2.38
N PHE A 131 -6.46 -21.45 2.01
CA PHE A 131 -6.40 -22.57 2.96
C PHE A 131 -5.06 -23.32 2.97
N SER A 132 -4.23 -23.13 1.96
CA SER A 132 -2.85 -23.63 1.92
C SER A 132 -1.97 -22.65 1.15
N TYR A 133 -0.73 -22.47 1.59
CA TYR A 133 0.23 -21.55 0.97
C TYR A 133 1.64 -22.14 1.00
N ASP A 134 2.25 -22.32 -0.16
CA ASP A 134 3.57 -22.94 -0.34
C ASP A 134 4.74 -21.95 -0.43
N LYS A 135 4.48 -20.65 -0.28
CA LYS A 135 5.43 -19.52 -0.44
C LYS A 135 6.00 -19.34 -1.85
N LYS A 136 5.61 -20.17 -2.79
CA LYS A 136 6.03 -20.10 -4.20
C LYS A 136 4.91 -19.48 -5.05
N ASN A 137 3.72 -20.02 -4.94
CA ASN A 137 2.57 -19.61 -5.75
C ASN A 137 1.71 -18.61 -4.96
N GLN A 138 1.69 -17.36 -5.40
CA GLN A 138 0.96 -16.30 -4.70
C GLN A 138 -0.55 -16.54 -4.77
N PRO A 139 -1.27 -16.42 -3.62
CA PRO A 139 -2.68 -16.82 -3.57
C PRO A 139 -3.65 -15.84 -4.21
N ASP A 140 -3.26 -14.59 -4.46
CA ASP A 140 -4.13 -13.55 -5.02
C ASP A 140 -4.56 -13.85 -6.46
N ILE A 141 -3.64 -14.30 -7.34
CA ILE A 141 -3.96 -14.71 -8.70
C ILE A 141 -4.89 -15.93 -8.69
N LEU A 142 -4.62 -16.90 -7.81
CA LEU A 142 -5.53 -18.04 -7.62
C LEU A 142 -6.91 -17.61 -7.13
N ALA A 143 -7.00 -16.60 -6.25
CA ALA A 143 -8.26 -16.07 -5.74
C ALA A 143 -9.08 -15.41 -6.86
N MET A 144 -8.43 -14.67 -7.77
CA MET A 144 -9.09 -14.10 -8.95
C MET A 144 -9.65 -15.20 -9.86
N ILE A 145 -8.84 -16.21 -10.18
CA ILE A 145 -9.21 -17.35 -11.02
C ILE A 145 -10.35 -18.17 -10.40
N ALA A 146 -10.22 -18.51 -9.11
CA ALA A 146 -11.22 -19.28 -8.38
C ALA A 146 -12.56 -18.54 -8.30
N SER A 147 -12.53 -17.21 -8.08
CA SER A 147 -13.74 -16.36 -8.03
C SER A 147 -14.44 -16.30 -9.38
N SER A 148 -13.68 -16.15 -10.48
CA SER A 148 -14.19 -16.19 -11.84
C SER A 148 -14.83 -17.54 -12.15
N ALA A 149 -14.17 -18.65 -11.82
CA ALA A 149 -14.70 -19.99 -12.03
C ALA A 149 -15.95 -20.25 -11.19
N ALA A 150 -15.99 -19.83 -9.93
CA ALA A 150 -17.16 -19.97 -9.07
C ALA A 150 -18.36 -19.17 -9.58
N LEU A 151 -18.15 -17.97 -10.13
CA LEU A 151 -19.19 -17.18 -10.80
C LEU A 151 -19.71 -17.87 -12.05
N ALA A 152 -18.83 -18.38 -12.91
CA ALA A 152 -19.21 -19.07 -14.14
C ALA A 152 -20.09 -20.30 -13.85
N LEU A 153 -19.82 -21.01 -12.74
CA LEU A 153 -20.61 -22.17 -12.31
C LEU A 153 -21.91 -21.81 -11.60
N SER A 154 -22.06 -20.61 -11.05
CA SER A 154 -23.14 -20.24 -10.12
C SER A 154 -24.51 -20.14 -10.75
N GLY A 155 -24.58 -19.90 -12.05
CA GLY A 155 -25.77 -19.61 -12.81
C GLY A 155 -26.19 -18.13 -12.82
N VAL A 156 -25.53 -17.23 -12.07
CA VAL A 156 -25.80 -15.78 -12.18
C VAL A 156 -25.42 -15.27 -13.59
N PRO A 157 -26.07 -14.19 -14.11
CA PRO A 157 -25.81 -13.69 -15.46
C PRO A 157 -24.47 -12.93 -15.52
N PHE A 158 -23.39 -13.66 -15.55
CA PHE A 158 -22.01 -13.19 -15.63
C PHE A 158 -21.45 -13.39 -17.03
N ALA A 159 -20.97 -12.34 -17.69
CA ALA A 159 -20.45 -12.37 -19.06
C ALA A 159 -18.97 -12.79 -19.15
N GLY A 160 -18.38 -13.28 -18.06
CA GLY A 160 -17.07 -13.93 -18.08
C GLY A 160 -17.06 -15.31 -18.71
N PRO A 161 -16.01 -16.11 -18.46
CA PRO A 161 -15.05 -15.94 -17.36
C PRO A 161 -13.92 -14.94 -17.66
N ILE A 162 -13.22 -14.56 -16.59
CA ILE A 162 -11.92 -13.87 -16.67
C ILE A 162 -10.80 -14.82 -16.29
N GLY A 163 -9.64 -14.62 -16.90
CA GLY A 163 -8.36 -15.09 -16.38
C GLY A 163 -7.66 -14.00 -15.56
N ALA A 164 -6.56 -14.38 -14.93
CA ALA A 164 -5.67 -13.46 -14.23
C ALA A 164 -4.23 -13.96 -14.32
N ALA A 165 -3.28 -13.03 -14.43
CA ALA A 165 -1.84 -13.32 -14.46
C ALA A 165 -1.08 -12.24 -13.71
N ARG A 166 0.00 -12.63 -13.02
CA ARG A 166 1.04 -11.73 -12.55
C ARG A 166 2.22 -11.80 -13.49
N VAL A 167 2.79 -10.67 -13.85
CA VAL A 167 3.93 -10.56 -14.75
C VAL A 167 5.07 -9.81 -14.05
N GLY A 168 6.20 -10.47 -13.91
CA GLY A 168 7.47 -9.86 -13.54
C GLY A 168 8.31 -9.53 -14.78
N TYR A 169 9.36 -8.72 -14.60
CA TYR A 169 10.33 -8.42 -15.66
C TYR A 169 11.74 -8.39 -15.07
N MET A 170 12.62 -9.23 -15.60
CA MET A 170 14.00 -9.35 -15.12
C MET A 170 14.90 -9.74 -16.27
N ASP A 171 16.07 -9.13 -16.38
CA ASP A 171 17.08 -9.40 -17.44
C ASP A 171 16.49 -9.35 -18.86
N GLY A 172 15.58 -8.41 -19.12
CA GLY A 172 14.95 -8.22 -20.42
C GLY A 172 13.88 -9.26 -20.77
N LYS A 173 13.37 -10.04 -19.80
CA LYS A 173 12.38 -11.10 -20.01
C LYS A 173 11.19 -10.96 -19.09
N TYR A 174 10.00 -11.26 -19.62
CA TYR A 174 8.78 -11.40 -18.83
C TYR A 174 8.74 -12.73 -18.12
N ILE A 175 8.28 -12.75 -16.87
CA ILE A 175 8.14 -13.94 -16.02
C ILE A 175 6.67 -14.06 -15.62
N LEU A 176 6.05 -15.21 -15.90
CA LEU A 176 4.66 -15.47 -15.54
C LEU A 176 4.59 -15.97 -14.10
N ASN A 177 3.69 -15.38 -13.30
CA ASN A 177 3.39 -15.74 -11.93
C ASN A 177 4.65 -15.97 -11.08
N PRO A 178 5.56 -14.95 -11.02
CA PRO A 178 6.79 -15.09 -10.23
C PRO A 178 6.44 -15.30 -8.75
N SER A 179 7.29 -16.05 -8.03
CA SER A 179 7.19 -16.12 -6.56
C SER A 179 7.43 -14.76 -5.93
N LYS A 180 6.99 -14.56 -4.68
CA LYS A 180 7.18 -13.29 -3.96
C LYS A 180 8.64 -12.81 -4.02
N LYS A 181 9.61 -13.70 -3.75
CA LYS A 181 11.03 -13.37 -3.81
C LYS A 181 11.47 -12.88 -5.19
N VAL A 182 11.02 -13.52 -6.27
CA VAL A 182 11.33 -13.10 -7.64
C VAL A 182 10.64 -11.78 -7.97
N THR A 183 9.43 -11.54 -7.44
CA THR A 183 8.72 -10.27 -7.61
C THR A 183 9.45 -9.12 -6.93
N GLU A 184 10.01 -9.33 -5.74
CA GLU A 184 10.79 -8.34 -4.99
C GLU A 184 12.10 -7.95 -5.72
N ASP A 185 12.72 -8.90 -6.43
CA ASP A 185 13.93 -8.67 -7.22
C ASP A 185 13.63 -8.15 -8.64
N SER A 186 12.35 -8.12 -9.05
CA SER A 186 11.89 -7.77 -10.40
C SER A 186 11.74 -6.28 -10.60
N GLU A 187 12.05 -5.77 -11.78
CA GLU A 187 11.78 -4.39 -12.19
C GLU A 187 10.28 -4.10 -12.43
N MET A 188 9.42 -5.12 -12.33
CA MET A 188 7.98 -5.00 -12.52
C MET A 188 7.22 -6.01 -11.67
N ASP A 189 6.16 -5.54 -11.02
CA ASP A 189 5.07 -6.32 -10.46
C ASP A 189 3.77 -5.86 -11.12
N LEU A 190 3.27 -6.61 -12.11
CA LEU A 190 2.09 -6.26 -12.88
C LEU A 190 1.06 -7.39 -12.81
N VAL A 191 -0.16 -7.05 -12.38
CA VAL A 191 -1.33 -7.93 -12.42
C VAL A 191 -2.24 -7.52 -13.56
N VAL A 192 -2.63 -8.47 -14.41
CA VAL A 192 -3.57 -8.26 -15.50
C VAL A 192 -4.72 -9.26 -15.42
N ALA A 193 -5.95 -8.76 -15.56
CA ALA A 193 -7.14 -9.57 -15.72
C ALA A 193 -7.83 -9.28 -17.05
N ALA A 194 -8.30 -10.33 -17.71
CA ALA A 194 -8.89 -10.22 -19.02
C ALA A 194 -9.97 -11.28 -19.27
N THR A 195 -10.86 -10.99 -20.22
CA THR A 195 -11.67 -12.01 -20.89
C THR A 195 -10.91 -12.63 -22.06
N LYS A 196 -11.55 -13.51 -22.81
CA LYS A 196 -11.01 -14.02 -24.07
C LYS A 196 -10.79 -12.91 -25.13
N ASP A 197 -11.57 -11.83 -25.05
CA ASP A 197 -11.67 -10.80 -26.08
C ASP A 197 -10.78 -9.57 -25.77
N GLY A 198 -10.36 -9.37 -24.53
CA GLY A 198 -9.48 -8.24 -24.18
C GLY A 198 -9.27 -8.02 -22.69
N VAL A 199 -8.39 -7.08 -22.41
CA VAL A 199 -7.98 -6.68 -21.06
C VAL A 199 -9.09 -5.88 -20.39
N LEU A 200 -9.33 -6.16 -19.11
CA LEU A 200 -10.32 -5.46 -18.28
C LEU A 200 -9.67 -4.65 -17.16
N MET A 201 -8.58 -5.15 -16.59
CA MET A 201 -7.93 -4.52 -15.45
C MET A 201 -6.42 -4.74 -15.51
N VAL A 202 -5.68 -3.68 -15.21
CA VAL A 202 -4.23 -3.73 -14.96
C VAL A 202 -3.94 -2.99 -13.65
N GLU A 203 -3.03 -3.54 -12.86
CA GLU A 203 -2.46 -2.86 -11.69
C GLU A 203 -0.99 -3.21 -11.56
N SER A 204 -0.11 -2.22 -11.33
CA SER A 204 1.33 -2.48 -11.32
C SER A 204 2.14 -1.55 -10.43
N GLU A 205 3.34 -2.02 -10.08
CA GLU A 205 4.50 -1.25 -9.62
C GLU A 205 5.65 -1.54 -10.57
N ILE A 206 6.36 -0.49 -11.05
CA ILE A 206 7.32 -0.61 -12.14
C ILE A 206 8.56 0.27 -11.84
N GLY A 207 9.74 -0.27 -12.08
CA GLY A 207 11.03 0.40 -11.91
C GLY A 207 11.45 1.23 -13.14
N GLU A 208 10.66 2.25 -13.53
CA GLU A 208 10.97 3.16 -14.65
C GLU A 208 11.12 2.47 -16.04
N LEU A 209 10.34 1.43 -16.31
CA LEU A 209 10.34 0.81 -17.65
C LEU A 209 9.57 1.68 -18.65
N ASP A 210 9.92 1.56 -19.92
CA ASP A 210 9.28 2.31 -20.99
C ASP A 210 7.86 1.80 -21.31
N GLU A 211 7.11 2.60 -22.04
CA GLU A 211 5.71 2.31 -22.40
C GLU A 211 5.58 1.03 -23.22
N LYS A 212 6.55 0.74 -24.10
CA LYS A 212 6.57 -0.46 -24.96
C LYS A 212 6.78 -1.73 -24.14
N THR A 213 7.75 -1.72 -23.25
CA THR A 213 8.04 -2.85 -22.35
C THR A 213 6.85 -3.09 -21.43
N THR A 214 6.24 -2.03 -20.89
CA THR A 214 5.06 -2.14 -20.04
C THR A 214 3.85 -2.71 -20.78
N LEU A 215 3.56 -2.22 -21.99
CA LEU A 215 2.48 -2.76 -22.82
C LEU A 215 2.74 -4.21 -23.22
N GLY A 216 4.01 -4.56 -23.50
CA GLY A 216 4.43 -5.93 -23.77
C GLY A 216 4.15 -6.88 -22.61
N ALA A 217 4.31 -6.44 -21.36
CA ALA A 217 3.97 -7.22 -20.19
C ALA A 217 2.45 -7.47 -20.06
N VAL A 218 1.63 -6.44 -20.34
CA VAL A 218 0.17 -6.60 -20.36
C VAL A 218 -0.24 -7.63 -21.41
N LYS A 219 0.36 -7.56 -22.62
CA LYS A 219 0.10 -8.52 -23.69
C LYS A 219 0.55 -9.94 -23.31
N PHE A 220 1.74 -10.07 -22.74
CA PHE A 220 2.27 -11.37 -22.29
C PHE A 220 1.34 -12.02 -21.27
N GLY A 221 0.86 -11.26 -20.26
CA GLY A 221 -0.08 -11.77 -19.28
C GLY A 221 -1.45 -12.09 -19.88
N PHE A 222 -1.94 -11.27 -20.84
CA PHE A 222 -3.16 -11.54 -21.58
C PHE A 222 -3.09 -12.86 -22.37
N ASP A 223 -2.02 -13.08 -23.11
CA ASP A 223 -1.83 -14.30 -23.90
C ASP A 223 -1.71 -15.53 -22.98
N ALA A 224 -0.94 -15.41 -21.90
CA ALA A 224 -0.71 -16.52 -20.97
C ALA A 224 -1.98 -16.99 -20.24
N GLN A 225 -2.90 -16.10 -19.88
CA GLN A 225 -4.11 -16.47 -19.13
C GLN A 225 -5.24 -17.05 -20.01
N GLN A 226 -5.10 -17.12 -21.33
CA GLN A 226 -6.14 -17.69 -22.18
C GLN A 226 -6.42 -19.17 -21.89
N VAL A 227 -5.41 -19.92 -21.49
CA VAL A 227 -5.56 -21.32 -21.07
C VAL A 227 -6.42 -21.46 -19.81
N VAL A 228 -6.36 -20.47 -18.90
CA VAL A 228 -7.20 -20.43 -17.68
C VAL A 228 -8.67 -20.23 -18.04
N ILE A 229 -8.94 -19.31 -18.97
CA ILE A 229 -10.31 -19.05 -19.46
C ILE A 229 -10.89 -20.31 -20.11
N GLN A 230 -10.09 -21.02 -20.90
CA GLN A 230 -10.50 -22.29 -21.50
C GLN A 230 -10.81 -23.36 -20.45
N ALA A 231 -9.97 -23.48 -19.41
CA ALA A 231 -10.19 -24.41 -18.29
C ALA A 231 -11.48 -24.11 -17.51
N ILE A 232 -11.79 -22.83 -17.28
CA ILE A 232 -13.03 -22.43 -16.62
C ILE A 232 -14.25 -22.74 -17.50
N ASN A 233 -14.16 -22.49 -18.80
CA ASN A 233 -15.23 -22.85 -19.73
C ASN A 233 -15.48 -24.37 -19.77
N GLU A 234 -14.42 -25.17 -19.84
CA GLU A 234 -14.51 -26.64 -19.77
C GLU A 234 -15.18 -27.11 -18.47
N LEU A 235 -14.79 -26.50 -17.32
CA LEU A 235 -15.41 -26.83 -16.04
C LEU A 235 -16.91 -26.45 -16.03
N THR A 236 -17.24 -25.30 -16.63
CA THR A 236 -18.62 -24.81 -16.71
C THR A 236 -19.49 -25.69 -17.61
N GLU A 237 -18.95 -26.17 -18.73
CA GLU A 237 -19.65 -27.12 -19.61
C GLU A 237 -19.94 -28.44 -18.91
N LYS A 238 -19.03 -28.93 -18.04
CA LYS A 238 -19.19 -30.19 -17.31
C LYS A 238 -20.22 -30.12 -16.18
N CYS A 239 -20.35 -28.97 -15.50
CA CYS A 239 -21.11 -28.89 -14.25
C CYS A 239 -21.66 -27.51 -13.90
N GLY A 240 -21.66 -26.57 -14.82
CA GLY A 240 -22.28 -25.26 -14.62
C GLY A 240 -23.77 -25.35 -14.39
N LYS A 241 -24.30 -24.50 -13.51
CA LYS A 241 -25.76 -24.40 -13.27
C LYS A 241 -26.42 -23.65 -14.41
N GLN A 242 -27.72 -23.92 -14.59
CA GLN A 242 -28.54 -23.17 -15.56
C GLN A 242 -28.45 -21.67 -15.27
N ARG A 243 -28.16 -20.89 -16.31
CA ARG A 243 -28.05 -19.44 -16.22
C ARG A 243 -29.42 -18.83 -15.89
N TRP A 244 -29.42 -17.88 -14.95
CA TRP A 244 -30.59 -17.11 -14.62
C TRP A 244 -30.95 -16.19 -15.79
N ALA A 245 -32.24 -15.92 -15.97
CA ALA A 245 -32.67 -14.92 -16.93
C ALA A 245 -32.14 -13.54 -16.52
N THR A 246 -31.65 -12.78 -17.49
CA THR A 246 -31.35 -11.37 -17.30
C THR A 246 -32.68 -10.61 -17.22
N PRO A 247 -32.89 -9.77 -16.19
CA PRO A 247 -34.09 -8.94 -16.13
C PRO A 247 -34.21 -8.05 -17.37
N GLU A 248 -35.39 -8.00 -17.96
CA GLU A 248 -35.71 -7.09 -19.07
C GLU A 248 -36.17 -5.74 -18.52
N LYS A 249 -36.05 -4.69 -19.33
CA LYS A 249 -36.60 -3.37 -19.00
C LYS A 249 -38.11 -3.48 -18.90
N SER A 250 -38.69 -2.91 -17.84
CA SER A 250 -40.17 -2.91 -17.67
C SER A 250 -40.85 -1.99 -18.69
N ALA A 251 -42.19 -2.16 -18.87
CA ALA A 251 -42.94 -1.28 -19.73
C ALA A 251 -42.90 0.19 -19.27
N GLU A 252 -42.91 0.40 -17.95
CA GLU A 252 -42.76 1.74 -17.36
C GLU A 252 -41.42 2.34 -17.70
N TYR A 253 -40.33 1.57 -17.59
CA TYR A 253 -38.97 2.05 -17.95
C TYR A 253 -38.92 2.52 -19.41
N ILE A 254 -39.42 1.72 -20.34
CA ILE A 254 -39.47 2.02 -21.78
C ILE A 254 -40.31 3.28 -22.05
N ALA A 255 -41.47 3.41 -21.39
CA ALA A 255 -42.33 4.57 -21.53
C ALA A 255 -41.65 5.86 -21.03
N MET A 256 -40.97 5.78 -19.88
CA MET A 256 -40.19 6.90 -19.33
C MET A 256 -38.99 7.26 -20.22
N GLU A 257 -38.27 6.28 -20.74
CA GLU A 257 -37.13 6.50 -21.65
C GLU A 257 -37.57 7.31 -22.88
N SER A 258 -38.77 7.01 -23.44
CA SER A 258 -39.34 7.78 -24.55
C SER A 258 -39.81 9.18 -24.16
N ASP A 259 -40.45 9.37 -22.98
CA ASP A 259 -40.93 10.69 -22.54
C ASP A 259 -39.77 11.62 -22.16
N PHE A 260 -38.72 11.08 -21.54
CA PHE A 260 -37.60 11.86 -20.98
C PHE A 260 -36.62 12.37 -22.04
N GLU A 261 -36.74 11.92 -23.31
CA GLU A 261 -36.00 12.55 -24.42
C GLU A 261 -36.28 14.07 -24.54
N ARG A 262 -37.38 14.56 -23.99
CA ARG A 262 -37.70 16.00 -23.93
C ARG A 262 -36.68 16.81 -23.13
N PHE A 263 -35.96 16.18 -22.18
CA PHE A 263 -34.93 16.84 -21.35
C PHE A 263 -33.58 16.91 -22.05
N ALA A 264 -33.39 16.30 -23.23
CA ALA A 264 -32.08 16.24 -23.90
C ALA A 264 -31.48 17.63 -24.18
N GLY A 265 -32.33 18.61 -24.59
CA GLY A 265 -31.87 19.99 -24.83
C GLY A 265 -31.44 20.73 -23.56
N ASP A 266 -32.14 20.53 -22.45
CA ASP A 266 -31.80 21.11 -21.16
C ASP A 266 -30.51 20.47 -20.61
N ILE A 267 -30.33 19.14 -20.75
CA ILE A 267 -29.12 18.42 -20.40
C ILE A 267 -27.94 18.89 -21.24
N GLU A 268 -28.09 19.05 -22.57
CA GLU A 268 -27.03 19.57 -23.42
C GLU A 268 -26.60 20.97 -22.99
N SER A 269 -27.56 21.84 -22.61
CA SER A 269 -27.27 23.15 -22.08
C SER A 269 -26.58 23.13 -20.73
N ALA A 270 -26.99 22.23 -19.82
CA ALA A 270 -26.35 22.01 -18.52
C ALA A 270 -24.88 21.56 -18.65
N LEU A 271 -24.61 20.65 -19.59
CA LEU A 271 -23.26 20.15 -19.87
C LEU A 271 -22.29 21.22 -20.43
N GLN A 272 -22.78 22.39 -20.86
CA GLN A 272 -21.92 23.53 -21.26
C GLN A 272 -21.50 24.39 -20.07
N ILE A 273 -22.06 24.18 -18.88
CA ILE A 273 -21.70 24.92 -17.66
C ILE A 273 -20.36 24.37 -17.16
N LYS A 274 -19.32 25.25 -17.17
CA LYS A 274 -17.95 24.85 -16.82
C LYS A 274 -17.78 24.62 -15.32
N GLU A 275 -18.43 25.42 -14.48
CA GLU A 275 -18.35 25.34 -13.03
C GLU A 275 -19.10 24.10 -12.53
N LYS A 276 -18.37 23.21 -11.84
CA LYS A 276 -18.89 21.89 -11.43
C LYS A 276 -20.15 21.98 -10.58
N LEU A 277 -20.15 22.78 -9.51
CA LEU A 277 -21.28 22.83 -8.57
C LEU A 277 -22.54 23.38 -9.24
N VAL A 278 -22.43 24.43 -10.06
CA VAL A 278 -23.55 25.01 -10.80
C VAL A 278 -24.11 24.00 -11.83
N ARG A 279 -23.22 23.27 -12.50
CA ARG A 279 -23.62 22.20 -13.42
C ARG A 279 -24.39 21.09 -12.70
N LEU A 280 -23.87 20.61 -11.55
CA LEU A 280 -24.51 19.58 -10.74
C LEU A 280 -25.88 20.02 -10.23
N ASP A 281 -26.02 21.26 -9.73
CA ASP A 281 -27.30 21.79 -9.29
C ASP A 281 -28.31 21.89 -10.44
N THR A 282 -27.84 22.29 -11.64
CA THR A 282 -28.69 22.33 -12.84
C THR A 282 -29.19 20.95 -13.25
N LEU A 283 -28.29 19.97 -13.27
CA LEU A 283 -28.63 18.55 -13.56
C LEU A 283 -29.59 17.99 -12.49
N ALA A 284 -29.36 18.27 -11.21
CA ALA A 284 -30.26 17.89 -10.11
C ALA A 284 -31.67 18.47 -10.28
N GLY A 285 -31.78 19.70 -10.80
CA GLY A 285 -33.05 20.29 -11.19
C GLY A 285 -33.77 19.49 -12.28
N ILE A 286 -33.02 19.01 -13.29
CA ILE A 286 -33.57 18.18 -14.38
C ILE A 286 -34.01 16.81 -13.83
N HIS A 287 -33.23 16.16 -12.97
CA HIS A 287 -33.62 14.93 -12.28
C HIS A 287 -34.93 15.11 -11.50
N SER A 288 -35.08 16.21 -10.78
CA SER A 288 -36.30 16.54 -10.03
C SER A 288 -37.51 16.76 -10.96
N ALA A 289 -37.28 17.43 -12.08
CA ALA A 289 -38.34 17.63 -13.09
C ALA A 289 -38.78 16.31 -13.75
N ALA A 290 -37.85 15.40 -14.03
CA ALA A 290 -38.12 14.06 -14.53
C ALA A 290 -38.94 13.24 -13.54
N LYS A 291 -38.59 13.24 -12.27
CA LYS A 291 -39.36 12.55 -11.20
C LYS A 291 -40.77 13.12 -11.04
N ALA A 292 -40.95 14.45 -11.19
CA ALA A 292 -42.24 15.10 -11.12
C ALA A 292 -43.20 14.66 -12.23
N ARG A 293 -42.70 14.06 -13.34
CA ARG A 293 -43.52 13.49 -14.43
C ARG A 293 -44.13 12.14 -14.10
N ILE A 294 -43.57 11.39 -13.14
CA ILE A 294 -43.98 10.01 -12.83
C ILE A 294 -45.49 9.90 -12.54
N PRO A 295 -46.10 10.71 -11.68
CA PRO A 295 -47.54 10.60 -11.41
C PRO A 295 -48.45 10.90 -12.64
N GLU A 296 -47.96 11.71 -13.57
CA GLU A 296 -48.72 12.01 -14.81
C GLU A 296 -48.61 10.86 -15.80
N LEU A 297 -47.48 10.18 -15.90
CA LEU A 297 -47.27 9.05 -16.80
C LEU A 297 -47.92 7.78 -16.29
N PHE A 298 -47.96 7.58 -14.98
CA PHE A 298 -48.41 6.32 -14.36
C PHE A 298 -49.37 6.56 -13.19
N PRO A 299 -50.60 7.14 -13.44
CA PRO A 299 -51.52 7.47 -12.35
C PRO A 299 -52.06 6.23 -11.61
N ASP A 300 -52.12 5.09 -12.28
CA ASP A 300 -52.69 3.86 -11.74
C ASP A 300 -51.64 2.72 -11.58
N THR A 301 -50.34 3.03 -11.53
CA THR A 301 -49.30 2.00 -11.41
C THR A 301 -49.33 1.33 -10.05
N THR A 302 -48.98 0.03 -10.04
CA THR A 302 -48.71 -0.74 -8.82
C THR A 302 -47.21 -0.82 -8.49
N THR A 303 -46.35 -0.31 -9.37
CA THR A 303 -44.91 -0.28 -9.16
C THR A 303 -44.56 0.75 -8.09
N ALA A 304 -43.68 0.41 -7.15
CA ALA A 304 -43.30 1.31 -6.08
C ALA A 304 -42.69 2.61 -6.62
N THR A 305 -43.04 3.71 -5.98
CA THR A 305 -42.53 5.05 -6.34
C THR A 305 -41.00 5.10 -6.32
N SER A 306 -40.36 4.48 -5.33
CA SER A 306 -38.89 4.40 -5.23
C SER A 306 -38.23 3.73 -6.44
N THR A 307 -38.89 2.70 -7.01
CA THR A 307 -38.41 2.02 -8.22
C THR A 307 -38.53 2.92 -9.45
N LEU A 308 -39.66 3.63 -9.59
CA LEU A 308 -39.87 4.56 -10.70
C LEU A 308 -38.93 5.77 -10.61
N GLU A 309 -38.65 6.30 -9.39
CA GLU A 309 -37.67 7.34 -9.17
C GLU A 309 -36.25 6.90 -9.51
N SER A 310 -35.88 5.64 -9.17
CA SER A 310 -34.62 5.04 -9.59
C SER A 310 -34.51 4.93 -11.11
N PHE A 311 -35.59 4.52 -11.79
CA PHE A 311 -35.63 4.50 -13.26
C PHE A 311 -35.45 5.91 -13.85
N ALA A 312 -36.10 6.93 -13.25
CA ALA A 312 -35.99 8.29 -13.70
C ALA A 312 -34.53 8.82 -13.62
N ASP A 313 -33.86 8.55 -12.51
CA ASP A 313 -32.46 8.92 -12.33
C ASP A 313 -31.56 8.23 -13.36
N GLU A 314 -31.71 6.92 -13.54
CA GLU A 314 -30.93 6.13 -14.49
C GLU A 314 -31.15 6.61 -15.95
N ILE A 315 -32.38 6.90 -16.35
CA ILE A 315 -32.67 7.37 -17.71
C ILE A 315 -32.08 8.75 -17.97
N VAL A 316 -32.21 9.71 -17.03
CA VAL A 316 -31.60 11.04 -17.17
C VAL A 316 -30.08 10.93 -17.24
N GLU A 317 -29.46 10.04 -16.45
CA GLU A 317 -28.04 9.75 -16.49
C GLU A 317 -27.60 9.15 -17.85
N ASN A 318 -28.35 8.20 -18.38
CA ASN A 318 -28.11 7.61 -19.70
C ASN A 318 -28.21 8.64 -20.84
N ILE A 319 -29.18 9.56 -20.79
CA ILE A 319 -29.29 10.68 -21.75
C ILE A 319 -28.08 11.59 -21.62
N THR A 320 -27.65 11.91 -20.40
CA THR A 320 -26.48 12.74 -20.10
C THR A 320 -25.21 12.10 -20.66
N ALA A 321 -25.02 10.80 -20.41
CA ALA A 321 -23.89 10.04 -20.94
C ALA A 321 -23.87 10.06 -22.47
N ARG A 322 -24.99 9.78 -23.12
CA ARG A 322 -25.12 9.77 -24.58
C ARG A 322 -24.77 11.12 -25.19
N ILE A 323 -25.25 12.23 -24.63
CA ILE A 323 -24.98 13.59 -25.14
C ILE A 323 -23.49 13.93 -24.96
N MET A 324 -22.93 13.70 -23.78
CA MET A 324 -21.52 13.95 -23.51
C MET A 324 -20.60 13.15 -24.46
N ARG A 325 -20.85 11.85 -24.59
CA ARG A 325 -20.10 10.93 -25.44
C ARG A 325 -20.17 11.36 -26.92
N SER A 326 -21.38 11.65 -27.43
CA SER A 326 -21.57 12.12 -28.80
C SER A 326 -20.85 13.44 -29.09
N ASN A 327 -20.88 14.38 -28.12
CA ASN A 327 -20.20 15.68 -28.28
C ASN A 327 -18.68 15.49 -28.37
N ILE A 328 -18.09 14.62 -27.53
CA ILE A 328 -16.65 14.33 -27.52
C ILE A 328 -16.23 13.65 -28.86
N LEU A 329 -16.98 12.64 -29.32
CA LEU A 329 -16.68 11.96 -30.57
C LEU A 329 -16.84 12.87 -31.80
N ALA A 330 -17.77 13.81 -31.74
CA ALA A 330 -17.94 14.85 -32.77
C ALA A 330 -16.85 15.94 -32.74
N GLY A 331 -15.86 15.84 -31.85
CA GLY A 331 -14.77 16.82 -31.73
C GLY A 331 -15.19 18.15 -31.10
N LYS A 332 -16.36 18.23 -30.44
CA LYS A 332 -16.76 19.41 -29.68
C LYS A 332 -15.88 19.54 -28.40
N PRO A 333 -15.78 20.74 -27.82
CA PRO A 333 -15.10 20.93 -26.54
C PRO A 333 -15.67 20.03 -25.43
N ARG A 334 -14.81 19.56 -24.51
CA ARG A 334 -15.18 18.84 -23.31
C ARG A 334 -16.01 19.73 -22.36
N ILE A 335 -16.57 19.17 -21.32
CA ILE A 335 -17.44 19.87 -20.35
C ILE A 335 -16.80 21.16 -19.81
N ASP A 336 -15.50 21.17 -19.56
CA ASP A 336 -14.74 22.33 -19.08
C ASP A 336 -14.17 23.21 -20.21
N GLY A 337 -14.46 22.89 -21.45
CA GLY A 337 -14.08 23.65 -22.64
C GLY A 337 -12.71 23.27 -23.22
N ARG A 338 -12.00 22.29 -22.66
CA ARG A 338 -10.74 21.77 -23.18
C ARG A 338 -10.95 20.88 -24.42
N ASP A 339 -9.86 20.64 -25.15
CA ASP A 339 -9.74 19.55 -26.10
C ASP A 339 -9.42 18.21 -25.41
N THR A 340 -9.21 17.16 -26.17
CA THR A 340 -8.93 15.81 -25.66
C THR A 340 -7.51 15.63 -25.11
N LYS A 341 -6.59 16.59 -25.28
CA LYS A 341 -5.15 16.46 -24.95
C LYS A 341 -4.68 17.40 -23.86
N THR A 342 -5.36 18.52 -23.65
CA THR A 342 -4.94 19.56 -22.72
C THR A 342 -5.12 19.13 -21.27
N VAL A 343 -4.05 19.26 -20.46
CA VAL A 343 -4.08 19.11 -19.00
C VAL A 343 -4.66 20.38 -18.36
N ARG A 344 -5.45 20.23 -17.31
CA ARG A 344 -5.99 21.39 -16.54
C ARG A 344 -4.86 22.28 -16.00
N PRO A 345 -5.12 23.56 -15.70
CA PRO A 345 -4.16 24.45 -15.03
C PRO A 345 -3.65 23.82 -13.74
N ILE A 346 -2.34 23.96 -13.49
CA ILE A 346 -1.67 23.42 -12.31
C ILE A 346 -1.06 24.57 -11.52
N GLU A 347 -1.38 24.61 -10.22
CA GLU A 347 -0.82 25.52 -9.22
C GLU A 347 -0.14 24.69 -8.13
N ILE A 348 1.03 25.18 -7.67
CA ILE A 348 1.86 24.46 -6.69
C ILE A 348 2.35 25.46 -5.65
N GLU A 349 2.10 25.15 -4.38
CA GLU A 349 2.65 25.87 -3.24
C GLU A 349 3.46 24.90 -2.36
N LEU A 350 4.65 25.30 -1.95
CA LEU A 350 5.54 24.50 -1.09
C LEU A 350 5.64 25.12 0.30
N GLY A 351 5.90 24.30 1.32
CA GLY A 351 6.10 24.77 2.68
C GLY A 351 4.85 25.39 3.32
N VAL A 352 3.66 25.00 2.86
CA VAL A 352 2.38 25.57 3.32
C VAL A 352 2.03 25.25 4.77
N LEU A 353 2.64 24.20 5.35
CA LEU A 353 2.45 23.79 6.73
C LEU A 353 3.71 24.06 7.55
N PRO A 354 3.74 25.12 8.39
CA PRO A 354 4.96 25.59 9.04
C PRO A 354 5.65 24.60 9.97
N ARG A 355 4.91 23.61 10.50
CA ARG A 355 5.44 22.63 11.44
C ARG A 355 5.68 21.24 10.84
N ALA A 356 5.22 21.00 9.62
CA ALA A 356 5.50 19.77 8.90
C ALA A 356 6.97 19.69 8.49
N HIS A 357 7.48 18.48 8.29
CA HIS A 357 8.88 18.28 7.85
C HIS A 357 9.06 18.55 6.35
N GLY A 358 7.97 18.63 5.61
CA GLY A 358 7.81 19.07 4.24
C GLY A 358 6.33 19.13 3.91
N SER A 359 5.91 19.99 3.01
CA SER A 359 4.50 20.08 2.62
C SER A 359 4.31 20.73 1.25
N ALA A 360 3.24 20.32 0.58
CA ALA A 360 2.83 20.88 -0.69
C ALA A 360 1.32 20.98 -0.80
N LEU A 361 0.83 22.07 -1.38
CA LEU A 361 -0.52 22.17 -1.89
C LEU A 361 -0.44 22.06 -3.41
N PHE A 362 -1.00 20.99 -3.95
CA PHE A 362 -1.07 20.72 -5.38
C PHE A 362 -2.50 20.87 -5.86
N THR A 363 -2.71 21.80 -6.78
CA THR A 363 -4.02 22.07 -7.37
C THR A 363 -3.97 21.83 -8.87
N ARG A 364 -4.91 21.05 -9.41
CA ARG A 364 -5.09 20.80 -10.83
C ARG A 364 -6.56 21.05 -11.18
N GLY A 365 -6.87 22.24 -11.72
CA GLY A 365 -8.24 22.71 -11.88
C GLY A 365 -8.99 22.65 -10.56
N GLU A 366 -10.11 21.94 -10.51
CA GLU A 366 -10.95 21.72 -9.32
C GLU A 366 -10.58 20.43 -8.56
N THR A 367 -9.31 20.07 -8.54
CA THR A 367 -8.79 18.94 -7.74
C THR A 367 -7.58 19.40 -6.94
N GLN A 368 -7.67 19.34 -5.62
CA GLN A 368 -6.66 19.89 -4.73
C GLN A 368 -6.26 18.86 -3.65
N ALA A 369 -4.96 18.66 -3.48
CA ALA A 369 -4.38 17.81 -2.47
C ALA A 369 -3.40 18.60 -1.59
N LEU A 370 -3.66 18.63 -0.28
CA LEU A 370 -2.72 19.11 0.72
C LEU A 370 -1.91 17.90 1.22
N VAL A 371 -0.62 17.93 0.96
CA VAL A 371 0.26 16.81 1.30
C VAL A 371 1.29 17.23 2.33
N SER A 372 1.39 16.45 3.39
CA SER A 372 2.37 16.64 4.46
C SER A 372 3.33 15.47 4.55
N LEU A 373 4.59 15.78 4.85
CA LEU A 373 5.66 14.84 5.14
C LEU A 373 6.00 14.86 6.62
N THR A 374 6.19 13.68 7.20
CA THR A 374 6.81 13.49 8.52
C THR A 374 7.95 12.49 8.39
N LEU A 375 9.10 12.83 8.94
CA LEU A 375 10.27 11.96 9.04
C LEU A 375 10.38 11.44 10.47
N GLY A 376 10.58 10.14 10.64
CA GLY A 376 10.69 9.48 11.94
C GLY A 376 11.89 8.56 12.03
N GLY A 377 12.13 7.98 13.19
CA GLY A 377 13.18 6.97 13.41
C GLY A 377 12.67 5.55 13.16
N GLY A 378 13.55 4.53 13.37
CA GLY A 378 13.24 3.13 13.10
C GLY A 378 12.00 2.58 13.80
N LYS A 379 11.71 3.04 15.00
CA LYS A 379 10.52 2.62 15.77
C LYS A 379 9.19 3.06 15.16
N ASP A 380 9.24 4.03 14.24
CA ASP A 380 8.05 4.55 13.57
C ASP A 380 7.70 3.76 12.29
N ALA A 381 8.52 2.76 11.92
CA ALA A 381 8.23 1.85 10.82
C ALA A 381 6.90 1.13 11.03
N LEU A 382 6.15 0.96 9.95
CA LEU A 382 4.84 0.30 10.01
C LEU A 382 5.02 -1.22 10.08
N PRO A 383 4.69 -1.86 11.21
CA PRO A 383 4.74 -3.31 11.30
C PRO A 383 3.60 -3.93 10.48
N LEU A 384 3.93 -4.85 9.60
CA LEU A 384 3.01 -5.62 8.79
C LEU A 384 3.12 -7.11 9.15
N GLU A 385 1.98 -7.77 9.24
CA GLU A 385 1.93 -9.22 9.42
C GLU A 385 1.25 -9.87 8.21
N SER A 386 1.91 -10.81 7.57
CA SER A 386 1.44 -11.53 6.40
C SER A 386 1.63 -13.04 6.56
N LEU A 387 1.21 -13.83 5.59
CA LEU A 387 1.47 -15.28 5.56
C LEU A 387 2.98 -15.60 5.52
N ASP A 388 3.81 -14.70 4.98
CA ASP A 388 5.26 -14.88 4.88
C ASP A 388 6.00 -14.55 6.18
N GLY A 389 5.44 -13.70 7.02
CA GLY A 389 6.07 -13.28 8.25
C GLY A 389 5.67 -11.90 8.72
N ALA A 390 6.42 -11.38 9.68
CA ALA A 390 6.38 -10.00 10.08
C ALA A 390 7.38 -9.22 9.21
N GLU A 391 6.96 -8.10 8.70
CA GLU A 391 7.75 -7.17 7.89
C GLU A 391 7.59 -5.76 8.46
N GLU A 392 8.55 -4.90 8.20
CA GLU A 392 8.47 -3.47 8.53
C GLU A 392 8.51 -2.66 7.24
N ARG A 393 7.67 -1.63 7.19
CA ARG A 393 7.60 -0.73 6.05
C ARG A 393 8.06 0.66 6.47
N ASP A 394 9.12 1.15 5.84
CA ASP A 394 9.75 2.45 6.13
C ASP A 394 9.12 3.60 5.34
N PHE A 395 8.49 3.33 4.20
CA PHE A 395 7.72 4.31 3.44
C PHE A 395 6.23 4.09 3.63
N ILE A 396 5.53 5.07 4.21
CA ILE A 396 4.11 5.02 4.56
C ILE A 396 3.39 6.15 3.82
N LEU A 397 2.32 5.83 3.09
CA LEU A 397 1.47 6.83 2.46
C LEU A 397 0.02 6.63 2.87
N ASN A 398 -0.57 7.66 3.47
CA ASN A 398 -1.96 7.71 3.86
C ASN A 398 -2.72 8.68 2.95
N TYR A 399 -3.89 8.26 2.48
CA TYR A 399 -4.79 9.03 1.64
C TYR A 399 -6.13 9.21 2.33
N ASN A 400 -6.58 10.44 2.46
CA ASN A 400 -7.83 10.82 3.10
C ASN A 400 -8.74 11.54 2.10
N PHE A 401 -10.00 11.13 2.05
CA PHE A 401 -11.03 11.71 1.18
C PHE A 401 -12.27 12.09 2.00
N PRO A 402 -12.26 13.24 2.67
CA PRO A 402 -13.39 13.71 3.46
C PRO A 402 -14.56 14.19 2.56
N GLY A 403 -15.78 14.13 3.08
CA GLY A 403 -16.99 14.48 2.32
C GLY A 403 -16.97 15.91 1.75
N TYR A 404 -16.37 16.86 2.46
CA TYR A 404 -16.30 18.24 1.99
C TYR A 404 -15.52 18.40 0.68
N SER A 405 -14.63 17.46 0.32
CA SER A 405 -13.89 17.52 -0.96
C SER A 405 -14.77 17.42 -2.20
N VAL A 406 -16.00 16.96 -2.03
CA VAL A 406 -17.06 16.90 -3.07
C VAL A 406 -18.34 17.62 -2.64
N GLY A 407 -18.30 18.44 -1.59
CA GLY A 407 -19.44 19.20 -1.10
C GLY A 407 -20.44 18.38 -0.28
N GLU A 408 -20.09 17.18 0.20
CA GLU A 408 -20.98 16.31 0.95
C GLU A 408 -20.84 16.52 2.48
N ALA A 409 -21.96 16.63 3.17
CA ALA A 409 -22.02 16.68 4.64
C ALA A 409 -21.91 15.27 5.23
N LYS A 410 -20.69 14.74 5.29
CA LYS A 410 -20.38 13.42 5.86
C LYS A 410 -19.40 13.54 7.02
N GLY A 411 -19.64 12.81 8.10
CA GLY A 411 -18.69 12.70 9.23
C GLY A 411 -17.42 11.96 8.84
N LEU A 412 -16.33 12.24 9.57
CA LEU A 412 -15.06 11.52 9.39
C LEU A 412 -15.23 10.04 9.75
N LYS A 413 -14.74 9.17 8.90
CA LYS A 413 -14.75 7.71 9.06
C LYS A 413 -13.36 7.14 8.79
N SER A 414 -13.12 5.91 9.23
CA SER A 414 -11.95 5.16 8.81
C SER A 414 -11.91 5.01 7.29
N PRO A 415 -10.72 4.99 6.67
CA PRO A 415 -10.59 4.82 5.23
C PRO A 415 -11.35 3.59 4.72
N GLY A 416 -12.15 3.78 3.69
CA GLY A 416 -12.86 2.70 3.00
C GLY A 416 -11.97 2.02 1.96
N ARG A 417 -12.55 1.05 1.25
CA ARG A 417 -11.83 0.28 0.21
C ARG A 417 -11.27 1.16 -0.92
N ARG A 418 -11.97 2.25 -1.27
CA ARG A 418 -11.55 3.18 -2.33
C ARG A 418 -10.34 3.99 -1.88
N GLU A 419 -10.38 4.54 -0.68
CA GLU A 419 -9.28 5.33 -0.10
C GLU A 419 -8.01 4.48 0.05
N LEU A 420 -8.13 3.24 0.53
CA LEU A 420 -7.00 2.30 0.62
C LEU A 420 -6.41 2.03 -0.78
N GLY A 421 -7.26 1.84 -1.79
CA GLY A 421 -6.81 1.63 -3.17
C GLY A 421 -6.08 2.84 -3.76
N HIS A 422 -6.59 4.06 -3.55
CA HIS A 422 -5.97 5.30 -4.01
C HIS A 422 -4.62 5.57 -3.32
N GLY A 423 -4.56 5.35 -2.01
CA GLY A 423 -3.31 5.46 -1.24
C GLY A 423 -2.26 4.46 -1.71
N ASN A 424 -2.66 3.20 -1.95
CA ASN A 424 -1.75 2.17 -2.43
C ASN A 424 -1.23 2.46 -3.86
N LEU A 425 -2.06 2.99 -4.74
CA LEU A 425 -1.62 3.40 -6.07
C LEU A 425 -0.56 4.51 -6.00
N ALA A 426 -0.79 5.54 -5.18
CA ALA A 426 0.20 6.60 -4.98
C ALA A 426 1.48 6.08 -4.30
N TRP A 427 1.36 5.13 -3.37
CA TRP A 427 2.49 4.47 -2.73
C TRP A 427 3.33 3.71 -3.78
N ARG A 428 2.73 2.84 -4.61
CA ARG A 428 3.41 2.09 -5.69
C ARG A 428 4.06 3.03 -6.70
N ALA A 429 3.40 4.15 -7.03
CA ALA A 429 3.92 5.13 -7.96
C ALA A 429 5.25 5.75 -7.50
N LEU A 430 5.41 5.94 -6.19
CA LEU A 430 6.53 6.65 -5.58
C LEU A 430 7.62 5.72 -5.04
N HIS A 431 7.23 4.54 -4.56
CA HIS A 431 8.11 3.59 -3.88
C HIS A 431 9.41 3.29 -4.64
N PRO A 432 9.41 3.07 -5.96
CA PRO A 432 10.64 2.82 -6.71
C PRO A 432 11.64 4.00 -6.70
N MET A 433 11.16 5.21 -6.41
CA MET A 433 11.98 6.44 -6.40
C MET A 433 12.41 6.86 -5.00
N VAL A 434 11.82 6.27 -3.96
CA VAL A 434 12.15 6.53 -2.56
C VAL A 434 13.51 5.91 -2.22
N PRO A 435 14.42 6.63 -1.53
CA PRO A 435 15.71 6.08 -1.13
C PRO A 435 15.54 4.96 -0.11
N SER A 436 16.45 3.95 -0.17
CA SER A 436 16.54 2.95 0.89
C SER A 436 16.99 3.59 2.21
N ARG A 437 16.68 2.96 3.33
CA ARG A 437 17.07 3.40 4.66
C ARG A 437 18.61 3.52 4.86
N GLU A 438 19.37 2.78 4.10
CA GLU A 438 20.84 2.88 4.10
C GLU A 438 21.33 4.22 3.56
N LYS A 439 20.59 4.82 2.60
CA LYS A 439 20.90 6.09 1.95
C LYS A 439 20.26 7.29 2.65
N PHE A 440 19.09 7.07 3.25
CA PHE A 440 18.32 8.10 3.96
C PHE A 440 17.67 7.48 5.19
N ASP A 441 18.29 7.65 6.34
CA ASP A 441 18.01 6.91 7.58
C ASP A 441 16.78 7.41 8.33
N TYR A 442 15.66 7.55 7.60
CA TYR A 442 14.37 7.94 8.16
C TYR A 442 13.26 7.00 7.71
N VAL A 443 12.30 6.82 8.58
CA VAL A 443 10.96 6.38 8.20
C VAL A 443 10.25 7.57 7.59
N ILE A 444 9.70 7.39 6.40
CA ILE A 444 9.06 8.44 5.61
C ILE A 444 7.54 8.23 5.69
N ARG A 445 6.83 9.15 6.33
CA ARG A 445 5.37 9.14 6.34
C ARG A 445 4.81 10.32 5.58
N VAL A 446 4.05 10.04 4.53
CA VAL A 446 3.32 11.02 3.73
C VAL A 446 1.82 10.90 4.01
N VAL A 447 1.15 12.02 4.22
CA VAL A 447 -0.30 12.10 4.36
C VAL A 447 -0.84 13.05 3.30
N SER A 448 -1.79 12.58 2.51
CA SER A 448 -2.50 13.37 1.51
C SER A 448 -3.95 13.56 1.92
N ASP A 449 -4.32 14.79 2.21
CA ASP A 449 -5.68 15.19 2.48
C ASP A 449 -6.27 15.86 1.22
N ILE A 450 -7.33 15.27 0.67
CA ILE A 450 -7.98 15.81 -0.53
C ILE A 450 -8.95 16.92 -0.09
N LEU A 451 -8.69 18.15 -0.54
CA LEU A 451 -9.48 19.32 -0.20
C LEU A 451 -10.60 19.58 -1.22
N GLU A 452 -10.32 19.30 -2.51
CA GLU A 452 -11.29 19.36 -3.60
C GLU A 452 -11.09 18.19 -4.55
N SER A 453 -12.17 17.70 -5.18
CA SER A 453 -12.08 16.62 -6.15
C SER A 453 -13.05 16.77 -7.30
N ASN A 454 -12.48 16.87 -8.50
CA ASN A 454 -13.16 16.73 -9.79
C ASN A 454 -12.29 15.91 -10.75
N GLY A 455 -12.20 14.61 -10.49
CA GLY A 455 -11.40 13.63 -11.27
C GLY A 455 -9.98 13.45 -10.75
N SER A 456 -9.62 12.18 -10.59
CA SER A 456 -8.30 11.63 -10.23
C SER A 456 -7.53 12.33 -9.11
N SER A 457 -8.09 12.35 -7.91
CA SER A 457 -7.41 12.82 -6.70
C SER A 457 -6.18 11.98 -6.32
N SER A 458 -6.13 10.68 -6.70
CA SER A 458 -4.94 9.85 -6.49
C SER A 458 -3.72 10.35 -7.29
N MET A 459 -3.93 10.89 -8.49
CA MET A 459 -2.84 11.48 -9.29
C MET A 459 -2.40 12.82 -8.73
N ALA A 460 -3.32 13.61 -8.17
CA ALA A 460 -2.97 14.81 -7.41
C ALA A 460 -2.14 14.44 -6.16
N THR A 461 -2.50 13.35 -5.46
CA THR A 461 -1.72 12.81 -4.34
C THR A 461 -0.31 12.42 -4.77
N THR A 462 -0.13 11.72 -5.88
CA THR A 462 1.19 11.33 -6.39
C THR A 462 2.07 12.56 -6.65
N CYS A 463 1.54 13.57 -7.33
CA CYS A 463 2.26 14.81 -7.61
C CYS A 463 2.56 15.61 -6.33
N GLY A 464 1.58 15.76 -5.44
CA GLY A 464 1.74 16.46 -4.17
C GLY A 464 2.71 15.75 -3.23
N ALA A 465 2.71 14.41 -3.20
CA ALA A 465 3.65 13.63 -2.40
C ALA A 465 5.09 13.74 -2.91
N THR A 466 5.30 13.70 -4.23
CA THR A 466 6.60 14.04 -4.83
C THR A 466 7.10 15.40 -4.34
N LEU A 467 6.26 16.42 -4.43
CA LEU A 467 6.59 17.78 -4.02
C LEU A 467 6.88 17.91 -2.52
N ALA A 468 6.03 17.33 -1.67
CA ALA A 468 6.21 17.37 -0.22
C ALA A 468 7.48 16.64 0.25
N MET A 469 7.81 15.52 -0.39
CA MET A 469 9.07 14.81 -0.10
C MET A 469 10.30 15.60 -0.56
N MET A 470 10.25 16.21 -1.74
CA MET A 470 11.33 17.08 -2.22
C MET A 470 11.48 18.33 -1.35
N ASP A 471 10.37 18.94 -0.91
CA ASP A 471 10.37 20.08 0.02
C ASP A 471 10.96 19.72 1.38
N GLY A 472 10.77 18.50 1.85
CA GLY A 472 11.32 17.99 3.10
C GLY A 472 12.73 17.39 3.01
N GLY A 473 13.41 17.52 1.88
CA GLY A 473 14.79 17.06 1.69
C GLY A 473 14.94 15.54 1.51
N VAL A 474 13.87 14.81 1.20
CA VAL A 474 13.97 13.37 0.85
C VAL A 474 14.66 13.24 -0.50
N PRO A 475 15.81 12.55 -0.60
CA PRO A 475 16.58 12.46 -1.84
C PRO A 475 15.96 11.43 -2.80
N LEU A 476 14.78 11.78 -3.34
CA LEU A 476 14.14 10.96 -4.38
C LEU A 476 15.10 10.77 -5.56
N THR A 477 15.10 9.56 -6.14
CA THR A 477 15.91 9.29 -7.35
C THR A 477 15.52 10.21 -8.49
N ARG A 478 14.22 10.45 -8.66
CA ARG A 478 13.61 11.38 -9.62
C ARG A 478 12.22 11.79 -9.17
N PRO A 479 11.71 12.96 -9.61
CA PRO A 479 10.34 13.33 -9.36
C PRO A 479 9.38 12.44 -10.17
N VAL A 480 8.22 12.13 -9.58
CA VAL A 480 7.15 11.35 -10.19
C VAL A 480 5.94 12.24 -10.41
N ALA A 481 5.36 12.17 -11.60
CA ALA A 481 4.06 12.75 -11.88
C ALA A 481 3.04 11.66 -12.24
N GLY A 482 1.77 11.94 -12.00
CA GLY A 482 0.67 11.05 -12.33
C GLY A 482 -0.42 11.76 -13.13
N ILE A 483 -1.01 11.03 -14.08
CA ILE A 483 -2.11 11.52 -14.91
C ILE A 483 -3.19 10.44 -15.08
N ALA A 484 -4.44 10.87 -15.20
CA ALA A 484 -5.57 10.00 -15.49
C ALA A 484 -6.06 10.24 -16.93
N MET A 485 -6.12 9.15 -17.67
CA MET A 485 -6.62 9.09 -19.04
C MET A 485 -8.01 8.46 -19.04
N GLY A 486 -8.86 8.89 -19.96
CA GLY A 486 -10.17 8.30 -20.21
C GLY A 486 -10.32 7.83 -21.64
N LEU A 487 -11.40 7.11 -21.88
CA LEU A 487 -11.79 6.64 -23.20
C LEU A 487 -13.29 6.83 -23.37
N ILE A 488 -13.66 7.33 -24.52
CA ILE A 488 -15.05 7.27 -25.04
C ILE A 488 -14.99 6.43 -26.32
N LYS A 489 -15.77 5.35 -26.37
CA LYS A 489 -15.79 4.42 -27.50
C LYS A 489 -17.23 4.05 -27.88
N GLU A 490 -17.60 4.27 -29.14
CA GLU A 490 -18.87 3.87 -29.74
C GLU A 490 -18.59 3.11 -31.03
N GLY A 491 -18.85 1.83 -31.03
CA GLY A 491 -18.48 0.97 -32.18
C GLY A 491 -16.98 1.01 -32.44
N ASP A 492 -16.59 1.46 -33.63
CA ASP A 492 -15.18 1.60 -34.03
C ASP A 492 -14.62 3.01 -33.75
N ASP A 493 -15.49 3.99 -33.50
CA ASP A 493 -15.10 5.35 -33.16
C ASP A 493 -14.67 5.48 -31.71
N TYR A 494 -13.57 6.20 -31.45
CA TYR A 494 -13.11 6.43 -30.09
C TYR A 494 -12.36 7.73 -29.92
N ALA A 495 -12.34 8.25 -28.71
CA ALA A 495 -11.53 9.39 -28.29
C ALA A 495 -10.84 9.08 -26.96
N ILE A 496 -9.52 9.34 -26.90
CA ILE A 496 -8.73 9.22 -25.68
C ILE A 496 -8.66 10.61 -25.04
N LEU A 497 -8.98 10.69 -23.74
CA LEU A 497 -9.04 11.94 -22.98
C LEU A 497 -7.87 12.02 -22.01
N THR A 498 -7.14 13.14 -22.04
CA THR A 498 -6.09 13.44 -21.07
C THR A 498 -6.67 14.19 -19.88
N ASP A 499 -6.27 13.81 -18.66
CA ASP A 499 -6.67 14.48 -17.40
C ASP A 499 -8.20 14.60 -17.28
N ILE A 500 -8.85 13.45 -17.09
CA ILE A 500 -10.31 13.33 -17.03
C ILE A 500 -10.91 14.02 -15.80
N LEU A 501 -12.10 14.58 -16.00
CA LEU A 501 -12.99 15.06 -14.95
C LEU A 501 -13.73 13.91 -14.28
N GLY A 502 -14.38 14.18 -13.14
CA GLY A 502 -15.21 13.21 -12.45
C GLY A 502 -16.36 12.68 -13.31
N ASP A 503 -17.03 13.55 -14.06
CA ASP A 503 -18.11 13.19 -14.98
C ASP A 503 -17.59 12.30 -16.13
N GLU A 504 -16.42 12.58 -16.65
CA GLU A 504 -15.77 11.78 -17.73
C GLU A 504 -15.23 10.44 -17.22
N ASP A 505 -14.80 10.36 -15.95
CA ASP A 505 -14.52 9.08 -15.30
C ASP A 505 -15.83 8.27 -15.14
N HIS A 506 -16.89 8.89 -14.66
CA HIS A 506 -18.15 8.19 -14.40
C HIS A 506 -18.84 7.68 -15.67
N LEU A 507 -18.95 8.55 -16.67
CA LEU A 507 -19.69 8.29 -17.91
C LEU A 507 -18.82 7.74 -19.07
N GLY A 508 -17.53 7.59 -18.85
CA GLY A 508 -16.59 7.06 -19.83
C GLY A 508 -16.36 5.55 -19.71
N ASP A 509 -15.59 4.98 -20.65
CA ASP A 509 -15.37 3.54 -20.81
C ASP A 509 -14.08 3.03 -20.15
N MET A 510 -13.18 3.93 -19.78
CA MET A 510 -11.88 3.59 -19.19
C MET A 510 -11.46 4.67 -18.19
N ASP A 511 -10.95 4.23 -17.04
CA ASP A 511 -10.15 5.02 -16.10
C ASP A 511 -8.72 4.45 -16.11
N PHE A 512 -7.78 5.17 -16.70
CA PHE A 512 -6.42 4.72 -16.89
C PHE A 512 -5.44 5.70 -16.27
N LYS A 513 -4.90 5.34 -15.12
CA LYS A 513 -3.92 6.12 -14.37
C LYS A 513 -2.51 5.66 -14.70
N VAL A 514 -1.68 6.61 -15.13
CA VAL A 514 -0.28 6.39 -15.48
C VAL A 514 0.60 7.30 -14.66
N THR A 515 1.54 6.73 -13.94
CA THR A 515 2.54 7.49 -13.17
C THR A 515 3.94 7.19 -13.67
N GLY A 516 4.86 8.12 -13.50
CA GLY A 516 6.24 7.90 -13.87
C GLY A 516 7.09 9.16 -13.80
N THR A 517 8.35 8.95 -14.12
CA THR A 517 9.40 9.97 -14.22
C THR A 517 9.57 10.45 -15.67
N ASP A 518 10.60 11.21 -15.93
CA ASP A 518 11.04 11.57 -17.28
C ASP A 518 11.58 10.36 -18.08
N ARG A 519 11.96 9.27 -17.41
CA ARG A 519 12.55 8.08 -18.05
C ARG A 519 11.53 7.00 -18.35
N GLY A 520 10.61 6.73 -17.45
CA GLY A 520 9.71 5.61 -17.60
C GLY A 520 8.53 5.63 -16.62
N ILE A 521 7.76 4.57 -16.70
CA ILE A 521 6.56 4.35 -15.88
C ILE A 521 6.95 3.79 -14.52
N THR A 522 6.30 4.28 -13.46
CA THR A 522 6.46 3.75 -12.09
C THR A 522 5.24 2.98 -11.59
N ALA A 523 4.04 3.29 -12.08
CA ALA A 523 2.85 2.48 -11.84
C ALA A 523 1.79 2.72 -12.92
N LEU A 524 0.98 1.68 -13.14
CA LEU A 524 -0.24 1.72 -13.93
C LEU A 524 -1.41 1.22 -13.10
N GLN A 525 -2.57 1.85 -13.28
CA GLN A 525 -3.84 1.29 -12.87
C GLN A 525 -4.87 1.56 -13.97
N MET A 526 -5.48 0.49 -14.49
CA MET A 526 -6.49 0.58 -15.54
C MET A 526 -7.75 -0.17 -15.12
N ASP A 527 -8.87 0.49 -15.29
CA ASP A 527 -10.22 -0.07 -15.14
C ASP A 527 -10.99 0.15 -16.44
N ILE A 528 -11.47 -0.93 -17.04
CA ILE A 528 -12.30 -0.91 -18.23
C ILE A 528 -13.74 -1.17 -17.81
N LYS A 529 -14.66 -0.31 -18.25
CA LYS A 529 -16.10 -0.39 -17.94
C LYS A 529 -16.92 -1.04 -19.07
N ILE A 530 -16.28 -1.33 -20.19
CA ILE A 530 -16.80 -2.07 -21.34
C ILE A 530 -16.15 -3.45 -21.42
N THR A 531 -16.60 -4.28 -22.34
CA THR A 531 -16.18 -5.69 -22.43
C THR A 531 -14.70 -5.87 -22.79
N SER A 532 -14.09 -4.94 -23.53
CA SER A 532 -12.67 -4.96 -23.87
C SER A 532 -12.21 -3.68 -24.57
N ILE A 533 -10.90 -3.46 -24.58
CA ILE A 533 -10.20 -2.50 -25.47
C ILE A 533 -9.06 -3.19 -26.21
N THR A 534 -8.69 -2.64 -27.35
CA THR A 534 -7.60 -3.18 -28.16
C THR A 534 -6.24 -2.69 -27.65
N PHE A 535 -5.18 -3.47 -27.94
CA PHE A 535 -3.81 -3.06 -27.62
C PHE A 535 -3.39 -1.77 -28.35
N GLU A 536 -3.96 -1.50 -29.54
CA GLU A 536 -3.74 -0.25 -30.25
C GLU A 536 -4.27 0.97 -29.48
N ILE A 537 -5.48 0.86 -28.90
CA ILE A 537 -6.03 1.92 -28.04
C ILE A 537 -5.15 2.11 -26.80
N MET A 538 -4.68 1.03 -26.19
CA MET A 538 -3.79 1.11 -25.02
C MET A 538 -2.46 1.78 -25.38
N GLU A 539 -1.85 1.45 -26.50
CA GLU A 539 -0.61 2.06 -26.98
C GLU A 539 -0.76 3.57 -27.18
N LYS A 540 -1.85 3.99 -27.85
CA LYS A 540 -2.17 5.41 -28.04
C LYS A 540 -2.45 6.12 -26.72
N ALA A 541 -3.16 5.47 -25.79
CA ALA A 541 -3.43 6.03 -24.47
C ALA A 541 -2.14 6.22 -23.64
N LEU A 542 -1.22 5.25 -23.69
CA LEU A 542 0.09 5.36 -23.05
C LEU A 542 0.94 6.48 -23.65
N ALA A 543 0.96 6.61 -24.98
CA ALA A 543 1.70 7.68 -25.65
C ALA A 543 1.14 9.06 -25.26
N GLN A 544 -0.19 9.24 -25.27
CA GLN A 544 -0.84 10.48 -24.85
C GLN A 544 -0.67 10.76 -23.36
N ALA A 545 -0.66 9.73 -22.51
CA ALA A 545 -0.36 9.83 -21.08
C ALA A 545 1.08 10.30 -20.83
N LYS A 546 2.03 9.86 -21.66
CA LYS A 546 3.42 10.33 -21.60
C LYS A 546 3.51 11.85 -21.80
N ASP A 547 2.84 12.36 -22.83
CA ASP A 547 2.83 13.81 -23.10
C ASP A 547 2.25 14.59 -21.90
N GLY A 548 1.13 14.14 -21.35
CA GLY A 548 0.52 14.74 -20.16
C GLY A 548 1.41 14.65 -18.91
N ARG A 549 2.06 13.50 -18.70
CA ARG A 549 3.01 13.29 -17.59
C ARG A 549 4.22 14.24 -17.70
N MET A 550 4.81 14.35 -18.88
CA MET A 550 5.92 15.27 -19.12
C MET A 550 5.53 16.74 -18.92
N HIS A 551 4.31 17.13 -19.30
CA HIS A 551 3.78 18.47 -18.99
C HIS A 551 3.73 18.73 -17.48
N ILE A 552 3.21 17.77 -16.69
CA ILE A 552 3.11 17.89 -15.23
C ILE A 552 4.50 17.92 -14.59
N LEU A 553 5.43 17.04 -15.01
CA LEU A 553 6.82 17.05 -14.54
C LEU A 553 7.49 18.41 -14.76
N GLY A 554 7.27 19.03 -15.93
CA GLY A 554 7.77 20.38 -16.20
C GLY A 554 7.18 21.47 -15.28
N LYS A 555 5.97 21.28 -14.72
CA LYS A 555 5.40 22.16 -13.68
C LYS A 555 6.05 21.90 -12.31
N ILE A 556 6.27 20.64 -11.96
CA ILE A 556 6.96 20.23 -10.73
C ILE A 556 8.39 20.81 -10.74
N GLU A 557 9.14 20.64 -11.84
CA GLU A 557 10.51 21.12 -11.98
C GLU A 557 10.61 22.67 -11.86
N LYS A 558 9.60 23.39 -12.34
CA LYS A 558 9.54 24.85 -12.17
C LYS A 558 9.31 25.26 -10.71
N ALA A 559 8.57 24.47 -9.94
CA ALA A 559 8.32 24.73 -8.52
C ALA A 559 9.52 24.34 -7.66
N ILE A 560 10.12 23.17 -7.92
CA ILE A 560 11.30 22.67 -7.22
C ILE A 560 12.12 21.79 -8.16
N LYS A 561 13.40 22.16 -8.38
CA LYS A 561 14.28 21.49 -9.35
C LYS A 561 14.92 20.22 -8.78
N ALA A 562 15.19 20.20 -7.48
CA ALA A 562 15.81 19.09 -6.78
C ALA A 562 15.29 19.08 -5.35
N PRO A 563 15.34 17.93 -4.66
CA PRO A 563 15.10 17.89 -3.21
C PRO A 563 15.97 18.93 -2.50
N ARG A 564 15.45 19.51 -1.40
CA ARG A 564 16.26 20.39 -0.55
C ARG A 564 17.49 19.62 -0.02
N ASP A 565 18.56 20.31 0.19
CA ASP A 565 19.84 19.74 0.63
C ASP A 565 19.90 19.41 2.15
N HIS A 566 18.84 19.78 2.87
CA HIS A 566 18.69 19.53 4.31
C HIS A 566 17.24 19.19 4.64
N VAL A 567 17.04 18.43 5.70
CA VAL A 567 15.71 18.18 6.27
C VAL A 567 15.26 19.37 7.10
N SER A 568 13.93 19.46 7.35
CA SER A 568 13.35 20.50 8.21
C SER A 568 14.03 20.57 9.59
N GLU A 569 14.15 21.76 10.15
CA GLU A 569 14.59 21.95 11.55
C GLU A 569 13.70 21.27 12.59
N TYR A 570 12.45 20.98 12.21
CA TYR A 570 11.49 20.26 13.04
C TYR A 570 11.59 18.74 12.92
N ALA A 571 12.33 18.24 11.92
CA ALA A 571 12.57 16.82 11.76
C ALA A 571 13.62 16.33 12.78
N PRO A 572 13.48 15.12 13.31
CA PRO A 572 14.50 14.53 14.14
C PRO A 572 15.86 14.53 13.41
N GLN A 573 16.92 14.98 14.09
CA GLN A 573 18.28 14.93 13.55
C GLN A 573 18.90 13.57 13.84
N ALA A 574 19.52 12.98 12.83
CA ALA A 574 20.19 11.69 12.94
C ALA A 574 21.67 11.87 13.30
N TYR A 575 22.11 11.28 14.40
CA TYR A 575 23.51 11.24 14.83
C TYR A 575 23.98 9.79 14.84
N THR A 576 25.17 9.54 14.32
CA THR A 576 25.75 8.20 14.32
C THR A 576 27.06 8.21 15.13
N MET A 577 27.19 7.24 16.02
CA MET A 577 28.43 6.98 16.73
C MET A 577 28.77 5.48 16.66
N LYS A 578 30.04 5.15 16.89
CA LYS A 578 30.48 3.76 16.94
C LYS A 578 31.14 3.47 18.30
N ILE A 579 30.74 2.34 18.87
CA ILE A 579 31.32 1.82 20.13
C ILE A 579 31.99 0.47 19.87
N ASN A 580 32.73 -0.01 20.86
CA ASN A 580 33.29 -1.36 20.84
C ASN A 580 32.09 -2.38 20.82
N PRO A 581 32.03 -3.33 19.85
CA PRO A 581 30.95 -4.33 19.79
C PRO A 581 30.77 -5.13 21.09
N ASP A 582 31.83 -5.38 21.85
CA ASP A 582 31.74 -6.08 23.12
C ASP A 582 30.96 -5.29 24.20
N LYS A 583 30.78 -3.98 24.02
CA LYS A 583 30.03 -3.08 24.91
C LYS A 583 28.56 -2.91 24.53
N VAL A 584 28.15 -3.47 23.43
CA VAL A 584 26.75 -3.42 22.97
C VAL A 584 25.78 -3.92 24.06
N ARG A 585 26.15 -4.98 24.75
CA ARG A 585 25.34 -5.56 25.83
C ARG A 585 25.22 -4.62 27.04
N ASP A 586 26.25 -3.83 27.33
CA ASP A 586 26.24 -2.88 28.44
C ASP A 586 25.26 -1.73 28.15
N VAL A 587 25.21 -1.24 26.90
CA VAL A 587 24.28 -0.20 26.46
C VAL A 587 22.84 -0.73 26.40
N ILE A 588 22.62 -1.98 26.01
CA ILE A 588 21.29 -2.60 26.01
C ILE A 588 20.82 -2.81 27.46
N GLY A 589 21.69 -3.33 28.31
CA GLY A 589 21.34 -3.71 29.67
C GLY A 589 20.47 -4.97 29.77
N LYS A 590 20.25 -5.47 30.98
CA LYS A 590 19.45 -6.67 31.20
C LYS A 590 17.98 -6.45 30.78
N GLY A 591 17.54 -7.22 29.76
CA GLY A 591 16.19 -7.08 29.20
C GLY A 591 15.91 -5.71 28.55
N GLY A 592 16.93 -5.00 28.10
CA GLY A 592 16.80 -3.70 27.44
C GLY A 592 16.65 -2.52 28.43
N SER A 593 16.86 -2.73 29.73
CA SER A 593 16.57 -1.70 30.74
C SER A 593 17.40 -0.42 30.60
N VAL A 594 18.67 -0.52 30.18
CA VAL A 594 19.56 0.65 30.06
C VAL A 594 19.17 1.48 28.84
N ILE A 595 19.01 0.85 27.69
CA ILE A 595 18.63 1.57 26.46
C ILE A 595 17.24 2.19 26.55
N GLN A 596 16.28 1.54 27.25
CA GLN A 596 14.96 2.10 27.50
C GLN A 596 15.01 3.31 28.45
N ALA A 597 15.86 3.26 29.48
CA ALA A 597 16.09 4.40 30.38
C ALA A 597 16.72 5.57 29.62
N LEU A 598 17.79 5.31 28.85
CA LEU A 598 18.45 6.31 28.00
C LEU A 598 17.44 7.00 27.09
N THR A 599 16.71 6.23 26.29
CA THR A 599 15.70 6.74 25.35
C THR A 599 14.67 7.64 26.05
N ARG A 600 14.17 7.23 27.22
CA ARG A 600 13.18 8.00 27.97
C ARG A 600 13.75 9.27 28.60
N GLU A 601 14.94 9.20 29.17
CA GLU A 601 15.53 10.29 29.94
C GLU A 601 16.14 11.38 29.06
N THR A 602 16.64 11.00 27.88
CA THR A 602 17.21 11.94 26.91
C THR A 602 16.20 12.36 25.82
N ASN A 603 14.95 11.83 25.85
CA ASN A 603 13.91 12.08 24.84
C ASN A 603 14.40 11.79 23.41
N THR A 604 15.22 10.74 23.21
CA THR A 604 15.78 10.35 21.93
C THR A 604 15.28 8.97 21.51
N GLN A 605 15.42 8.64 20.22
CA GLN A 605 15.32 7.26 19.73
C GLN A 605 16.74 6.73 19.48
N ILE A 606 17.03 5.56 20.01
CA ILE A 606 18.37 4.95 19.93
C ILE A 606 18.24 3.57 19.31
N ASP A 607 18.83 3.42 18.12
CA ASP A 607 18.94 2.15 17.43
C ASP A 607 20.39 1.65 17.52
N LEU A 608 20.59 0.40 17.91
CA LEU A 608 21.88 -0.20 18.19
C LEU A 608 22.08 -1.46 17.35
N ALA A 609 23.11 -1.47 16.52
CA ALA A 609 23.48 -2.62 15.71
C ALA A 609 24.54 -3.49 16.40
N ASP A 610 24.60 -4.77 16.07
CA ASP A 610 25.53 -5.75 16.64
C ASP A 610 27.02 -5.41 16.37
N ASP A 611 27.30 -4.64 15.32
CA ASP A 611 28.66 -4.18 14.97
C ASP A 611 29.14 -2.98 15.83
N GLY A 612 28.32 -2.54 16.78
CA GLY A 612 28.58 -1.40 17.65
C GLY A 612 28.21 -0.03 17.06
N THR A 613 27.55 0.01 15.92
CA THR A 613 27.00 1.24 15.36
C THR A 613 25.75 1.65 16.14
N ILE A 614 25.74 2.87 16.67
CA ILE A 614 24.58 3.47 17.38
C ILE A 614 24.07 4.64 16.56
N LYS A 615 22.78 4.61 16.27
CA LYS A 615 22.06 5.70 15.62
C LYS A 615 21.14 6.36 16.65
N ILE A 616 21.24 7.66 16.79
CA ILE A 616 20.50 8.46 17.74
C ILE A 616 19.70 9.48 16.96
N MET A 617 18.36 9.41 17.09
CA MET A 617 17.43 10.38 16.53
C MET A 617 16.96 11.28 17.66
N ALA A 618 17.17 12.58 17.52
CA ALA A 618 16.83 13.59 18.51
C ALA A 618 16.16 14.80 17.88
N THR A 619 15.22 15.41 18.59
CA THR A 619 14.53 16.61 18.11
C THR A 619 15.40 17.85 18.26
N THR A 620 16.27 17.88 19.26
CA THR A 620 17.23 18.96 19.50
C THR A 620 18.66 18.44 19.61
N LYS A 621 19.64 19.31 19.36
CA LYS A 621 21.04 18.97 19.50
C LYS A 621 21.40 18.66 20.95
N GLU A 622 20.80 19.36 21.90
CA GLU A 622 21.03 19.16 23.33
C GLU A 622 20.60 17.76 23.77
N GLU A 623 19.46 17.26 23.28
CA GLU A 623 19.00 15.89 23.54
C GLU A 623 19.98 14.84 22.96
N ALA A 624 20.50 15.08 21.76
CA ALA A 624 21.48 14.20 21.14
C ALA A 624 22.81 14.21 21.91
N ASP A 625 23.32 15.38 22.28
CA ASP A 625 24.56 15.53 23.01
C ASP A 625 24.49 14.86 24.40
N ASP A 626 23.35 14.97 25.11
CA ASP A 626 23.10 14.27 26.37
C ASP A 626 23.11 12.75 26.19
N ALA A 627 22.41 12.23 25.17
CA ALA A 627 22.40 10.80 24.87
C ALA A 627 23.81 10.28 24.54
N ILE A 628 24.55 11.01 23.68
CA ILE A 628 25.92 10.66 23.30
C ILE A 628 26.84 10.66 24.52
N ALA A 629 26.74 11.67 25.41
CA ALA A 629 27.53 11.76 26.62
C ALA A 629 27.30 10.57 27.54
N ARG A 630 26.05 10.22 27.81
CA ARG A 630 25.69 9.08 28.67
C ARG A 630 26.10 7.73 28.07
N ILE A 631 25.96 7.55 26.75
CA ILE A 631 26.43 6.34 26.09
C ILE A 631 27.96 6.23 26.23
N LYS A 632 28.70 7.33 26.00
CA LYS A 632 30.17 7.36 26.19
C LYS A 632 30.54 7.00 27.61
N GLU A 633 29.81 7.48 28.62
CA GLU A 633 30.01 7.15 30.01
C GLU A 633 29.79 5.65 30.30
N ILE A 634 28.76 5.04 29.73
CA ILE A 634 28.46 3.61 29.88
C ILE A 634 29.56 2.74 29.28
N VAL A 635 30.12 3.12 28.12
CA VAL A 635 31.10 2.31 27.39
C VAL A 635 32.55 2.70 27.72
N ALA A 636 32.74 3.67 28.61
CA ALA A 636 34.05 4.14 28.96
C ALA A 636 34.96 3.00 29.46
N GLU A 637 36.12 2.87 28.88
CA GLU A 637 37.19 1.95 29.30
C GLU A 637 38.34 2.74 29.98
N PRO A 638 38.93 2.17 31.02
CA PRO A 638 40.02 2.86 31.68
C PRO A 638 41.28 2.89 30.80
N GLU A 639 41.87 4.08 30.70
CA GLU A 639 43.13 4.29 29.96
C GLU A 639 44.33 3.99 30.84
N VAL A 640 45.33 3.29 30.28
CA VAL A 640 46.56 2.95 31.00
C VAL A 640 47.32 4.19 31.40
N GLY A 641 47.67 4.28 32.68
CA GLY A 641 48.39 5.42 33.27
C GLY A 641 47.51 6.50 33.86
N MET A 642 46.20 6.53 33.55
CA MET A 642 45.29 7.51 34.10
C MET A 642 44.86 7.17 35.54
N ILE A 643 44.58 8.22 36.32
CA ILE A 643 44.13 8.11 37.71
C ILE A 643 42.62 8.27 37.76
N TYR A 644 41.94 7.36 38.44
CA TYR A 644 40.48 7.32 38.62
C TYR A 644 40.14 7.32 40.10
N GLU A 645 39.05 7.98 40.45
CA GLU A 645 38.38 7.76 41.72
C GLU A 645 37.60 6.45 41.65
N GLY A 646 37.83 5.57 42.58
CA GLY A 646 37.13 4.27 42.64
C GLY A 646 36.56 4.00 44.02
N THR A 647 35.71 3.00 44.11
CA THR A 647 35.15 2.50 45.36
C THR A 647 35.67 1.10 45.61
N VAL A 648 36.15 0.85 46.82
CA VAL A 648 36.62 -0.47 47.26
C VAL A 648 35.40 -1.42 47.31
N SER A 649 35.39 -2.44 46.47
CA SER A 649 34.32 -3.46 46.38
C SER A 649 34.65 -4.72 47.17
N GLY A 650 35.84 -4.88 47.61
CA GLY A 650 36.25 -6.01 48.46
C GLY A 650 37.69 -5.87 48.96
N VAL A 651 37.90 -6.38 50.15
CA VAL A 651 39.24 -6.41 50.82
C VAL A 651 39.63 -7.90 51.00
N LYS A 652 40.82 -8.28 50.56
CA LYS A 652 41.41 -9.62 50.68
C LYS A 652 42.84 -9.50 51.20
N ASP A 653 43.38 -10.57 51.78
CA ASP A 653 44.74 -10.59 52.35
C ASP A 653 45.88 -10.18 51.39
N PHE A 654 45.62 -10.33 50.08
CA PHE A 654 46.58 -10.02 49.00
C PHE A 654 46.33 -8.70 48.28
N GLY A 655 45.28 -7.94 48.62
CA GLY A 655 44.98 -6.66 47.98
C GLY A 655 43.51 -6.21 48.04
N LEU A 656 43.22 -5.11 47.38
CA LEU A 656 41.90 -4.49 47.28
C LEU A 656 41.29 -4.75 45.90
N PHE A 657 40.00 -4.98 45.83
CA PHE A 657 39.26 -4.87 44.61
C PHE A 657 38.60 -3.47 44.56
N VAL A 658 38.86 -2.75 43.48
CA VAL A 658 38.38 -1.37 43.33
C VAL A 658 37.57 -1.29 42.04
N LYS A 659 36.35 -0.73 42.18
CA LYS A 659 35.50 -0.39 41.05
C LYS A 659 35.72 1.04 40.64
N ILE A 660 36.10 1.24 39.37
CA ILE A 660 36.23 2.55 38.73
C ILE A 660 35.24 2.62 37.54
N LEU A 661 34.94 3.80 37.05
CA LEU A 661 34.03 4.01 35.93
C LEU A 661 32.70 3.26 36.17
N ASN A 662 31.98 2.85 35.12
CA ASN A 662 30.69 2.12 35.21
C ASN A 662 30.86 0.65 35.61
N GLY A 663 31.55 0.38 36.75
CA GLY A 663 31.63 -0.97 37.31
C GLY A 663 32.83 -1.78 36.85
N PHE A 664 33.78 -1.17 36.15
CA PHE A 664 35.06 -1.83 35.84
C PHE A 664 35.83 -2.11 37.14
N GLU A 665 35.89 -3.39 37.48
CA GLU A 665 36.55 -3.86 38.70
C GLU A 665 37.95 -4.40 38.42
N SER A 666 38.94 -3.95 39.16
CA SER A 666 40.27 -4.50 39.07
C SER A 666 40.95 -4.53 40.42
N MET A 667 42.04 -5.29 40.50
CA MET A 667 42.78 -5.50 41.75
C MET A 667 43.90 -4.51 41.91
N VAL A 668 44.00 -3.92 43.09
CA VAL A 668 45.19 -3.24 43.63
C VAL A 668 45.91 -4.26 44.54
N HIS A 669 47.05 -4.78 44.11
CA HIS A 669 47.81 -5.72 44.90
C HIS A 669 48.34 -5.02 46.18
N ILE A 670 48.55 -5.75 47.29
CA ILE A 670 49.01 -5.18 48.55
C ILE A 670 50.28 -4.35 48.40
N SER A 671 51.19 -4.70 47.49
CA SER A 671 52.41 -3.94 47.18
C SER A 671 52.17 -2.64 46.40
N GLU A 672 50.95 -2.45 45.89
CA GLU A 672 50.56 -1.29 45.07
C GLU A 672 49.63 -0.32 45.83
N ILE A 673 49.44 -0.53 47.16
CA ILE A 673 48.61 0.34 47.99
C ILE A 673 49.39 1.53 48.48
N THR A 674 50.61 1.29 49.01
CA THR A 674 51.55 2.33 49.48
C THR A 674 52.95 2.11 48.90
N GLY A 675 53.81 3.12 48.91
CA GLY A 675 55.23 2.96 48.50
C GLY A 675 56.05 2.15 49.47
N GLU A 676 55.52 1.83 50.66
CA GLU A 676 56.17 1.04 51.69
C GLU A 676 55.66 -0.37 51.81
N ARG A 677 56.47 -1.31 52.32
CA ARG A 677 56.03 -2.73 52.45
C ARG A 677 55.06 -2.88 53.61
N ILE A 678 53.81 -3.21 53.30
CA ILE A 678 52.75 -3.50 54.27
C ILE A 678 52.80 -4.99 54.64
N ALA A 679 52.66 -5.32 55.92
CA ALA A 679 52.71 -6.70 56.40
C ALA A 679 51.33 -7.36 56.32
N LYS A 680 50.26 -6.61 56.55
CA LYS A 680 48.86 -7.07 56.51
C LYS A 680 47.97 -5.96 55.93
N ILE A 681 46.91 -6.34 55.23
CA ILE A 681 45.98 -5.39 54.59
C ILE A 681 45.23 -4.53 55.62
N GLU A 682 44.96 -5.10 56.82
CA GLU A 682 44.27 -4.38 57.93
C GLU A 682 45.07 -3.15 58.41
N ASP A 683 46.41 -3.11 58.22
CA ASP A 683 47.27 -1.97 58.61
C ASP A 683 46.96 -0.72 57.77
N THR A 684 46.32 -0.88 56.60
CA THR A 684 45.95 0.22 55.69
C THR A 684 44.74 1.02 56.19
N LYS A 685 43.92 0.45 57.04
CA LYS A 685 42.60 0.99 57.53
C LYS A 685 41.63 1.29 56.36
N ILE A 686 41.78 0.65 55.22
CA ILE A 686 40.87 0.75 54.06
C ILE A 686 39.82 -0.35 54.19
N HIS A 687 38.55 0.03 54.06
CA HIS A 687 37.40 -0.87 54.20
C HIS A 687 36.60 -0.95 52.88
N GLU A 688 35.78 -1.95 52.76
CA GLU A 688 34.80 -2.03 51.69
C GLU A 688 33.84 -0.85 51.75
N GLY A 689 33.64 -0.17 50.59
CA GLY A 689 32.86 1.06 50.49
C GLY A 689 33.70 2.35 50.49
N ASP A 690 34.99 2.30 50.89
CA ASP A 690 35.83 3.49 50.88
C ASP A 690 36.14 3.97 49.47
N LYS A 691 36.24 5.30 49.29
CA LYS A 691 36.68 5.94 48.06
C LYS A 691 38.20 6.05 48.06
N VAL A 692 38.81 5.61 46.96
CA VAL A 692 40.25 5.62 46.76
C VAL A 692 40.59 6.10 45.35
N TYR A 693 41.76 6.74 45.18
CA TYR A 693 42.28 7.08 43.88
C TYR A 693 43.28 6.02 43.42
N VAL A 694 43.07 5.48 42.21
CA VAL A 694 43.87 4.41 41.65
C VAL A 694 44.30 4.73 40.22
N ARG A 695 45.55 4.41 39.87
CA ARG A 695 46.07 4.47 38.51
C ARG A 695 45.85 3.13 37.85
N TYR A 696 45.24 3.12 36.66
CA TYR A 696 45.05 1.91 35.87
C TYR A 696 46.37 1.53 35.19
N LEU A 697 46.89 0.33 35.46
CA LEU A 697 48.18 -0.16 34.93
C LEU A 697 48.02 -1.04 33.68
N GLY A 698 46.81 -1.26 33.22
CA GLY A 698 46.50 -2.18 32.12
C GLY A 698 46.43 -3.65 32.55
N ALA A 699 46.42 -4.54 31.57
CA ALA A 699 46.38 -6.00 31.79
C ALA A 699 47.78 -6.59 31.76
N ASP A 700 48.05 -7.56 32.64
CA ASP A 700 49.29 -8.35 32.63
C ASP A 700 49.32 -9.36 31.46
N LYS A 701 50.45 -10.07 31.31
CA LYS A 701 50.62 -11.12 30.26
C LYS A 701 49.57 -12.28 30.33
N ARG A 702 48.84 -12.36 31.42
CA ARG A 702 47.77 -13.38 31.64
C ARG A 702 46.36 -12.78 31.49
N GLY A 703 46.25 -11.53 31.01
CA GLY A 703 45.00 -10.82 30.83
C GLY A 703 44.36 -10.29 32.11
N LYS A 704 45.00 -10.35 33.27
CA LYS A 704 44.50 -9.80 34.53
C LYS A 704 44.77 -8.31 34.60
N THR A 705 43.72 -7.50 34.75
CA THR A 705 43.83 -6.04 34.93
C THR A 705 44.38 -5.69 36.31
N ARG A 706 45.16 -4.64 36.40
CA ARG A 706 45.83 -4.17 37.65
C ARG A 706 45.69 -2.69 37.81
N MET A 707 45.68 -2.26 39.07
CA MET A 707 45.66 -0.87 39.46
C MET A 707 46.73 -0.63 40.56
N SER A 708 47.19 0.61 40.72
CA SER A 708 48.10 1.05 41.76
C SER A 708 47.62 2.31 42.43
N MET A 709 47.83 2.42 43.72
CA MET A 709 47.66 3.64 44.54
C MET A 709 48.97 4.36 44.80
N VAL A 710 50.11 3.74 44.43
CA VAL A 710 51.44 4.27 44.68
C VAL A 710 51.69 5.57 43.92
N GLY A 711 52.23 6.60 44.60
CA GLY A 711 52.51 7.90 44.03
C GLY A 711 51.27 8.77 43.79
N ILE A 712 50.11 8.44 44.43
CA ILE A 712 48.87 9.21 44.33
C ILE A 712 48.45 9.74 45.69
N ASP A 713 48.26 11.02 45.80
CA ASP A 713 47.66 11.65 46.97
C ASP A 713 46.18 11.27 47.10
N GLN A 714 45.84 10.47 48.08
CA GLN A 714 44.49 9.94 48.31
C GLN A 714 43.46 10.98 48.76
N LYS A 715 43.88 12.25 48.99
CA LYS A 715 42.96 13.36 49.27
C LYS A 715 42.60 14.15 48.02
N THR A 716 43.54 14.28 47.11
CA THR A 716 43.39 15.16 45.95
C THR A 716 43.32 14.42 44.61
N GLY A 717 43.69 13.14 44.58
CA GLY A 717 43.77 12.35 43.35
C GLY A 717 44.93 12.77 42.42
N ARG A 718 45.86 13.58 42.88
CA ARG A 718 47.00 14.05 42.08
C ARG A 718 48.25 13.20 42.31
N GLU A 719 49.12 13.18 41.31
CA GLU A 719 50.44 12.57 41.49
C GLU A 719 51.22 13.31 42.56
N ILE A 720 51.83 12.54 43.45
CA ILE A 720 52.78 13.08 44.43
C ILE A 720 54.08 13.31 43.67
N ALA A 721 54.50 14.59 43.50
CA ALA A 721 55.83 14.92 42.96
C ALA A 721 56.92 14.37 43.87
N ASP A 722 57.89 13.65 43.31
CA ASP A 722 59.04 13.13 44.00
C ASP A 722 59.83 14.25 44.70
#